data_9ad7bf4ed412d5c897c22664688111f6
#
_entry.id   9ad7bf4ed412d5c897c22664688111f6
#
_cell.length_a   1.000
_cell.length_b   1.000
_cell.length_c   1.000
_cell.angle_alpha   90.00
_cell.angle_beta   90.00
_cell.angle_gamma   90.00
#
_symmetry.space_group_name_H-M   'P 1'
#
loop_
_entity.id
_entity.type
_entity.pdbx_description
1 polymer ?
#
loop_
_entity_poly.entity_id
_entity_poly.type
_entity_poly.pdbx_seq_one_letter_code
_entity_poly.pdbx_strand_id
1 'polypeptide(L)'
;LDFQEVQESKYRRNAALQIRQEVANVLKHAKLTPETAEAQENTAEEATKEKSDSSKTKDTKKSGQEQKSKFFDKKKGQQNDYRGGFRKDSNPDVVYGRDFEGDTIPLESITGEMGEVMIRCQVEEVEAREIRNEKTILILTVTDFTDSIVIKMFLRNEQVPEVTEHVKKGAFLKFKGVTTIDRFDSELTIGSISGIKKIADFRSMRMDTSPQKRVELHCHTKMSDMDGVTTAKDLVKRAYEWGHKAIAITDHGVVQAFPEANHCFDAWGGCVPKDSDFKVLYGMEAYLVDDLKGIVTNSKGQSMDGKFVVFDIETTGFSPLTCEIIEIGAVRVEKGVITDRFSTFVNPKVPIPYRIEQLTSINDSMVMDAPDIQTILPKFLEFCEGAVMVAHNADFDMSFIIENCKRQGLPQEYTYVDTVGMARFLLPALNRFKLDTVAKAVGVSLDHHHRAVDDAACTAEIFVRFVEMLRERDIFDVDTLNEQGNVSVNTIKKLPTYHAIILARNETGRVNLYKLVSQSHLKYYRRRPRVPKSLFLELREGLLIGSACEAGELYQALLRNAPEPEIARLVNFYDYLEIQPLGNNAFMIADEKNDRVNSNEDLIEINKKIVKLGDQFKKPVVATCDVHFMDPEDEIYRRIIMAGNGFSDADNQAPLYLRTTEEMLEEFSYLGSEKAEEVVITNTNKIADMIEKISPIHPDKFPPVIENSDQDLKDICFNKAHEMYGENLPEIVEERLNRELNSIISNGYAVMYIIAQKLVWKSNEDGYLVGSRGSVGSSLAATMSGITEVNPLPPHYLCPNCKYHDFDSPEVKKFGGMAGCDMPDKICPKCGTKLNKEGFDIPFETFLGFKGDKEPDIDLNFSGEYQANAHRYTEVIFGKGQTFKAGTIGTLAEKTAFGYVKNYYEERGQHKRYCEINRIVKGCTGIRRTTGQHPGGIIVLPVGVEIEKFTPVQHPANDENSDIITTHFDYHSIDGNLLKLDILGHDDPTMIR
;
A
#
# COMPACT_ATOMS: atom_id res chain seq x y z
N LEU A 1 30.95 1.71 -12.74
CA LEU A 1 30.84 3.16 -13.00
C LEU A 1 30.05 3.47 -14.27
N ASP A 2 30.10 2.62 -15.29
CA ASP A 2 29.44 2.89 -16.58
C ASP A 2 27.92 2.74 -16.60
N PHE A 3 27.32 1.91 -15.75
CA PHE A 3 25.88 1.63 -15.83
C PHE A 3 25.03 2.71 -15.15
N GLN A 4 25.51 3.31 -14.08
CA GLN A 4 24.83 4.43 -13.43
C GLN A 4 24.99 5.72 -14.25
N GLU A 5 26.15 5.98 -14.82
CA GLU A 5 26.36 7.12 -15.73
C GLU A 5 25.55 7.02 -17.04
N VAL A 6 25.36 5.81 -17.58
CA VAL A 6 24.54 5.57 -18.77
C VAL A 6 23.05 5.75 -18.45
N GLN A 7 22.61 5.34 -17.27
CA GLN A 7 21.22 5.56 -16.80
C GLN A 7 20.97 7.06 -16.52
N GLU A 8 21.86 7.75 -15.83
CA GLU A 8 21.74 9.19 -15.60
C GLU A 8 21.83 9.99 -16.91
N SER A 9 22.70 9.61 -17.84
CA SER A 9 22.82 10.21 -19.16
C SER A 9 21.55 9.99 -20.02
N LYS A 10 20.93 8.81 -19.97
CA LYS A 10 19.62 8.53 -20.59
C LYS A 10 18.49 9.34 -19.95
N TYR A 11 18.49 9.45 -18.62
CA TYR A 11 17.48 10.22 -17.89
C TYR A 11 17.59 11.72 -18.22
N ARG A 12 18.81 12.28 -18.22
CA ARG A 12 19.06 13.67 -18.61
C ARG A 12 18.73 13.94 -20.09
N ARG A 13 18.97 12.99 -21.00
CA ARG A 13 18.56 13.10 -22.41
C ARG A 13 17.05 13.07 -22.58
N ASN A 14 16.35 12.20 -21.87
CA ASN A 14 14.89 12.11 -21.92
C ASN A 14 14.23 13.32 -21.30
N ALA A 15 14.73 13.83 -20.17
CA ALA A 15 14.27 15.07 -19.55
C ALA A 15 14.51 16.28 -20.46
N ALA A 16 15.67 16.38 -21.09
CA ALA A 16 15.96 17.45 -22.05
C ALA A 16 15.09 17.38 -23.32
N LEU A 17 14.72 16.16 -23.78
CA LEU A 17 13.79 15.96 -24.90
C LEU A 17 12.36 16.36 -24.50
N GLN A 18 11.95 16.03 -23.28
CA GLN A 18 10.62 16.36 -22.76
C GLN A 18 10.48 17.88 -22.57
N ILE A 19 11.48 18.54 -21.99
CA ILE A 19 11.53 20.00 -21.84
C ILE A 19 11.53 20.70 -23.22
N ARG A 20 12.26 20.17 -24.22
CA ARG A 20 12.22 20.72 -25.58
C ARG A 20 10.85 20.55 -26.26
N GLN A 21 10.16 19.45 -26.00
CA GLN A 21 8.81 19.20 -26.50
C GLN A 21 7.78 20.12 -25.85
N GLU A 22 7.88 20.36 -24.53
CA GLU A 22 7.02 21.29 -23.81
C GLU A 22 7.27 22.73 -24.22
N VAL A 23 8.53 23.16 -24.36
CA VAL A 23 8.88 24.47 -24.89
C VAL A 23 8.38 24.67 -26.33
N ALA A 24 8.49 23.67 -27.19
CA ALA A 24 7.94 23.72 -28.55
C ALA A 24 6.41 23.83 -28.58
N ASN A 25 5.71 23.17 -27.63
CA ASN A 25 4.25 23.28 -27.49
C ASN A 25 3.83 24.65 -26.95
N VAL A 26 4.54 25.20 -25.98
CA VAL A 26 4.29 26.53 -25.45
C VAL A 26 4.52 27.60 -26.54
N LEU A 27 5.60 27.50 -27.30
CA LEU A 27 5.87 28.39 -28.43
C LEU A 27 4.82 28.30 -29.55
N LYS A 28 4.28 27.12 -29.79
CA LYS A 28 3.20 26.91 -30.77
C LYS A 28 1.87 27.52 -30.34
N HIS A 29 1.57 27.53 -29.04
CA HIS A 29 0.40 28.19 -28.49
C HIS A 29 0.54 29.70 -28.30
N ALA A 30 1.78 30.19 -28.08
CA ALA A 30 2.06 31.62 -27.92
C ALA A 30 2.16 32.38 -29.27
N LYS A 31 2.07 31.71 -30.41
CA LYS A 31 2.24 32.30 -31.77
C LYS A 31 3.54 33.13 -31.92
N LEU A 32 4.63 32.76 -31.25
CA LEU A 32 5.93 33.37 -31.36
C LEU A 32 6.73 32.75 -32.51
N THR A 33 7.41 33.58 -33.30
CA THR A 33 8.27 33.09 -34.40
C THR A 33 9.66 32.67 -33.86
N PRO A 34 10.40 31.79 -34.56
CA PRO A 34 11.72 31.31 -34.09
C PRO A 34 12.75 32.41 -33.83
N GLU A 35 12.70 33.55 -34.55
CA GLU A 35 13.63 34.65 -34.37
C GLU A 35 13.54 35.40 -33.03
N THR A 36 12.36 35.34 -32.37
CA THR A 36 12.18 35.94 -31.05
C THR A 36 12.68 35.03 -29.90
N ALA A 37 12.91 33.75 -30.16
CA ALA A 37 13.41 32.84 -29.15
C ALA A 37 14.95 32.92 -28.98
N GLU A 38 15.70 33.12 -30.07
CA GLU A 38 17.16 33.30 -30.03
C GLU A 38 17.59 34.63 -29.36
N ALA A 39 16.76 35.67 -29.44
CA ALA A 39 17.03 36.95 -28.78
C ALA A 39 16.82 36.87 -27.24
N GLN A 40 16.00 35.94 -26.75
CA GLN A 40 15.77 35.72 -25.31
C GLN A 40 16.80 34.76 -24.69
N GLU A 41 17.30 33.77 -25.44
CA GLU A 41 18.41 32.92 -24.98
C GLU A 41 19.73 33.72 -24.83
N ASN A 42 20.02 34.65 -25.73
CA ASN A 42 21.22 35.50 -25.64
C ASN A 42 21.19 36.48 -24.44
N THR A 43 19.99 36.93 -24.02
CA THR A 43 19.84 37.77 -22.82
C THR A 43 19.95 36.98 -21.51
N ALA A 44 19.62 35.67 -21.52
CA ALA A 44 19.80 34.83 -20.35
C ALA A 44 21.24 34.34 -20.14
N GLU A 45 22.04 34.20 -21.22
CA GLU A 45 23.46 33.87 -21.14
C GLU A 45 24.32 35.06 -20.73
N GLU A 46 23.99 36.29 -21.14
CA GLU A 46 24.69 37.50 -20.67
C GLU A 46 24.44 37.80 -19.19
N ALA A 47 23.24 37.56 -18.67
CA ALA A 47 22.90 37.72 -17.25
C ALA A 47 23.59 36.69 -16.31
N THR A 48 24.03 35.56 -16.85
CA THR A 48 24.78 34.54 -16.08
C THR A 48 26.29 34.77 -16.13
N LYS A 49 26.82 35.55 -17.09
CA LYS A 49 28.25 35.89 -17.17
C LYS A 49 28.66 37.11 -16.31
N GLU A 50 27.73 37.99 -15.96
CA GLU A 50 28.04 39.15 -15.09
C GLU A 50 28.09 38.83 -13.58
N LYS A 51 27.75 37.61 -13.15
CA LYS A 51 27.78 37.23 -11.73
C LYS A 51 29.00 36.42 -11.28
N SER A 52 30.00 36.20 -12.13
CA SER A 52 31.17 35.39 -11.80
C SER A 52 32.51 36.12 -11.70
N ASP A 53 32.55 37.46 -11.76
CA ASP A 53 33.83 38.19 -11.71
C ASP A 53 33.76 39.42 -10.79
N SER A 54 33.79 39.20 -9.46
CA SER A 54 34.20 40.19 -8.48
C SER A 54 34.62 39.55 -7.16
N SER A 55 35.80 38.96 -7.14
CA SER A 55 36.57 38.77 -5.92
C SER A 55 38.04 38.76 -6.24
N LYS A 56 38.67 39.88 -6.01
CA LYS A 56 40.07 40.06 -5.53
C LYS A 56 40.53 41.51 -5.75
N THR A 57 40.82 42.22 -4.68
CA THR A 57 42.11 42.81 -4.28
C THR A 57 41.86 43.93 -3.28
N LYS A 58 42.36 43.69 -2.12
CA LYS A 58 43.43 44.24 -1.30
C LYS A 58 43.52 45.78 -1.16
N ASP A 59 43.50 46.08 0.15
CA ASP A 59 44.37 47.07 0.85
C ASP A 59 44.36 48.56 0.45
N THR A 60 43.99 49.43 1.35
CA THR A 60 44.89 50.21 2.18
C THR A 60 44.23 51.45 2.82
N LYS A 61 44.41 51.51 4.14
CA LYS A 61 44.76 52.66 5.03
C LYS A 61 44.09 54.01 4.93
N LYS A 62 43.65 54.43 6.11
CA LYS A 62 43.95 55.62 6.93
C LYS A 62 42.98 56.78 6.94
N SER A 63 42.70 57.12 8.21
CA SER A 63 42.58 58.44 8.85
C SER A 63 41.31 59.23 8.59
N GLY A 64 40.65 59.76 9.54
CA GLY A 64 40.90 60.18 10.87
C GLY A 64 39.85 61.17 11.35
N GLN A 65 39.87 61.40 12.64
CA GLN A 65 39.38 62.54 13.43
C GLN A 65 37.90 62.54 13.78
N GLU A 66 37.63 62.20 15.04
CA GLU A 66 37.41 63.04 16.23
C GLU A 66 36.40 64.17 16.07
N GLN A 67 35.33 64.05 16.83
CA GLN A 67 35.00 65.21 17.73
C GLN A 67 34.16 64.72 18.97
N LYS A 68 34.69 65.16 20.12
CA LYS A 68 34.24 65.06 21.51
C LYS A 68 33.04 65.96 21.77
N SER A 69 32.20 65.63 22.70
CA SER A 69 31.86 66.38 23.90
C SER A 69 30.91 65.60 24.80
N LYS A 70 31.31 65.18 25.95
CA LYS A 70 31.35 65.85 27.30
C LYS A 70 29.94 66.00 27.90
N PHE A 71 29.75 65.38 28.95
CA PHE A 71 29.50 65.61 30.39
C PHE A 71 28.20 64.97 30.87
N PHE A 72 28.18 64.18 31.93
CA PHE A 72 28.25 64.49 33.33
C PHE A 72 28.53 63.27 34.16
N ASP A 73 29.19 63.53 35.28
CA ASP A 73 29.79 62.62 36.27
C ASP A 73 28.86 62.23 37.40
N LYS A 74 29.20 61.06 37.98
CA LYS A 74 29.01 60.60 39.34
C LYS A 74 27.65 60.56 40.05
N LYS A 75 27.25 59.26 40.35
CA LYS A 75 27.06 58.94 41.78
C LYS A 75 27.38 57.44 41.99
N LYS A 76 28.34 57.22 42.91
CA LYS A 76 28.58 55.91 43.58
C LYS A 76 27.33 55.52 44.37
N GLY A 77 26.98 54.26 44.33
CA GLY A 77 26.06 53.68 45.26
C GLY A 77 25.61 52.26 44.94
N GLN A 78 26.15 51.33 45.69
CA GLN A 78 25.67 49.98 45.94
C GLN A 78 25.77 48.92 44.82
N GLN A 79 26.82 48.11 44.94
CA GLN A 79 26.77 46.69 44.50
C GLN A 79 25.56 46.03 45.11
N ASN A 80 24.53 45.77 44.33
CA ASN A 80 23.56 44.76 44.62
C ASN A 80 23.99 43.47 43.88
N ASP A 81 24.50 42.54 44.67
CA ASP A 81 24.64 41.15 44.32
C ASP A 81 23.25 40.61 43.90
N TYR A 82 22.95 40.62 42.60
CA TYR A 82 21.84 39.82 42.09
C TYR A 82 22.29 38.33 42.06
N ARG A 83 22.37 37.73 43.23
CA ARG A 83 22.13 36.30 43.38
C ARG A 83 20.62 36.07 43.15
N GLY A 84 20.23 35.99 41.88
CA GLY A 84 18.92 35.52 41.50
C GLY A 84 18.82 34.01 41.75
N GLY A 85 18.60 33.64 42.99
CA GLY A 85 18.09 32.31 43.30
C GLY A 85 16.68 32.19 42.74
N PHE A 86 16.41 31.12 42.00
CA PHE A 86 15.07 30.73 41.60
C PHE A 86 14.17 30.79 42.85
N ARG A 87 13.27 31.76 42.95
CA ARG A 87 12.12 31.66 43.82
C ARG A 87 11.15 30.72 43.14
N LYS A 88 11.02 29.49 43.60
CA LYS A 88 9.96 28.56 43.21
C LYS A 88 8.66 29.30 43.47
N ASP A 89 7.92 29.59 42.41
CA ASP A 89 6.58 30.16 42.52
C ASP A 89 5.71 29.19 43.33
N SER A 90 4.72 29.68 44.05
CA SER A 90 3.85 28.84 44.85
C SER A 90 2.95 27.92 43.99
N ASN A 91 2.88 28.18 42.68
CA ASN A 91 2.10 27.39 41.73
C ASN A 91 2.96 26.23 41.16
N PRO A 92 2.57 24.97 41.40
CA PRO A 92 3.32 23.79 40.96
C PRO A 92 3.33 23.61 39.44
N ASP A 93 2.43 24.29 38.70
CA ASP A 93 2.34 24.20 37.24
C ASP A 93 3.34 25.12 36.54
N VAL A 94 3.94 26.10 37.27
CA VAL A 94 4.97 26.99 36.69
C VAL A 94 6.28 26.24 36.56
N VAL A 95 6.72 26.05 35.31
CA VAL A 95 7.98 25.38 34.98
C VAL A 95 9.14 26.37 34.90
N TYR A 96 8.90 27.58 34.40
CA TYR A 96 9.92 28.60 34.24
C TYR A 96 9.33 30.00 34.37
N GLY A 97 10.08 30.91 35.00
CA GLY A 97 9.70 32.31 35.14
C GLY A 97 8.75 32.56 36.31
N ARG A 98 7.79 33.47 36.11
CA ARG A 98 6.74 33.82 37.08
C ARG A 98 5.41 33.30 36.57
N ASP A 99 4.47 33.06 37.48
CA ASP A 99 3.09 32.75 37.14
C ASP A 99 2.48 33.86 36.24
N PHE A 100 1.72 33.47 35.25
CA PHE A 100 1.10 34.38 34.32
C PHE A 100 -0.26 33.84 33.86
N GLU A 101 -1.19 34.75 33.67
CA GLU A 101 -2.52 34.46 33.09
C GLU A 101 -2.74 35.39 31.89
N GLY A 102 -3.72 35.06 31.06
CA GLY A 102 -4.11 35.83 29.88
C GLY A 102 -4.54 34.91 28.75
N ASP A 103 -5.11 35.50 27.71
CA ASP A 103 -5.59 34.78 26.53
C ASP A 103 -4.42 34.35 25.62
N THR A 104 -4.55 33.20 25.03
CA THR A 104 -3.59 32.67 24.07
C THR A 104 -4.05 32.93 22.66
N ILE A 105 -3.10 33.19 21.74
CA ILE A 105 -3.38 33.37 20.33
C ILE A 105 -3.04 32.08 19.57
N PRO A 106 -3.77 31.72 18.51
CA PRO A 106 -3.42 30.58 17.63
C PRO A 106 -2.09 30.85 16.91
N LEU A 107 -1.31 29.79 16.67
CA LEU A 107 -0.02 29.91 15.98
C LEU A 107 -0.14 30.37 14.51
N GLU A 108 -1.21 29.99 13.83
CA GLU A 108 -1.50 30.46 12.47
C GLU A 108 -1.65 31.98 12.37
N SER A 109 -2.09 32.64 13.46
CA SER A 109 -2.24 34.10 13.51
C SER A 109 -0.94 34.86 13.67
N ILE A 110 0.17 34.16 14.00
CA ILE A 110 1.51 34.75 14.15
C ILE A 110 2.17 34.86 12.77
N THR A 111 1.94 35.94 12.06
CA THR A 111 2.46 36.15 10.70
C THR A 111 3.73 37.01 10.63
N GLY A 112 4.21 37.55 11.77
CA GLY A 112 5.40 38.42 11.85
C GLY A 112 5.78 38.75 13.28
N GLU A 113 6.68 39.74 13.44
CA GLU A 113 7.07 40.24 14.76
C GLU A 113 5.89 41.03 15.38
N MET A 114 5.19 40.42 16.32
CA MET A 114 3.99 40.97 17.00
C MET A 114 4.29 41.49 18.42
N GLY A 115 5.54 41.39 18.88
CA GLY A 115 5.91 41.69 20.24
C GLY A 115 5.68 40.52 21.20
N GLU A 116 5.24 40.82 22.43
CA GLU A 116 5.00 39.78 23.46
C GLU A 116 3.70 39.03 23.14
N VAL A 117 3.78 37.72 23.08
CA VAL A 117 2.66 36.82 22.80
C VAL A 117 2.53 35.74 23.87
N MET A 118 1.31 35.24 24.04
CA MET A 118 1.03 34.04 24.82
C MET A 118 0.43 32.98 23.90
N ILE A 119 1.01 31.76 23.93
CA ILE A 119 0.57 30.63 23.14
C ILE A 119 0.32 29.42 24.04
N ARG A 120 -0.59 28.56 23.65
CA ARG A 120 -0.74 27.18 24.16
C ARG A 120 -0.32 26.23 23.08
N CYS A 121 0.45 25.21 23.43
CA CYS A 121 0.96 24.29 22.41
C CYS A 121 1.35 22.94 23.02
N GLN A 122 1.49 21.95 22.14
CA GLN A 122 2.18 20.71 22.42
C GLN A 122 3.63 20.83 21.94
N VAL A 123 4.56 20.25 22.71
CA VAL A 123 5.97 20.16 22.34
C VAL A 123 6.17 18.96 21.40
N GLU A 124 6.61 19.21 20.18
CA GLU A 124 6.90 18.21 19.17
C GLU A 124 8.34 17.69 19.24
N GLU A 125 9.28 18.59 19.48
CA GLU A 125 10.70 18.29 19.51
C GLU A 125 11.44 19.18 20.50
N VAL A 126 12.47 18.63 21.13
CA VAL A 126 13.31 19.33 22.09
C VAL A 126 14.76 19.06 21.75
N GLU A 127 15.51 20.12 21.48
CA GLU A 127 16.93 20.06 21.25
C GLU A 127 17.66 21.00 22.23
N ALA A 128 18.71 20.48 22.88
CA ALA A 128 19.57 21.27 23.78
C ALA A 128 20.98 21.33 23.18
N ARG A 129 21.47 22.54 22.91
CA ARG A 129 22.84 22.78 22.40
C ARG A 129 23.64 23.61 23.40
N GLU A 130 24.72 23.04 23.91
CA GLU A 130 25.66 23.78 24.74
C GLU A 130 26.39 24.85 23.93
N ILE A 131 26.47 26.06 24.46
CA ILE A 131 27.16 27.20 23.88
C ILE A 131 28.22 27.74 24.83
N ARG A 132 29.03 28.68 24.40
CA ARG A 132 30.07 29.27 25.23
C ARG A 132 29.51 29.94 26.49
N ASN A 133 30.31 30.03 27.58
CA ASN A 133 29.99 30.67 28.84
C ASN A 133 28.92 29.94 29.68
N GLU A 134 29.02 28.62 29.81
CA GLU A 134 28.15 27.78 30.66
C GLU A 134 26.65 28.02 30.40
N LYS A 135 26.29 28.20 29.15
CA LYS A 135 24.92 28.37 28.69
C LYS A 135 24.54 27.31 27.70
N THR A 136 23.28 26.97 27.70
CA THR A 136 22.63 26.09 26.73
C THR A 136 21.50 26.86 26.03
N ILE A 137 21.43 26.73 24.70
CA ILE A 137 20.23 27.11 23.95
C ILE A 137 19.31 25.91 23.87
N LEU A 138 18.10 26.07 24.37
CA LEU A 138 17.02 25.10 24.24
C LEU A 138 16.15 25.51 23.06
N ILE A 139 16.06 24.63 22.06
CA ILE A 139 15.28 24.82 20.84
C ILE A 139 14.11 23.86 20.90
N LEU A 140 12.89 24.39 20.86
CA LEU A 140 11.66 23.63 20.93
C LEU A 140 10.87 23.84 19.64
N THR A 141 10.47 22.77 19.01
CA THR A 141 9.41 22.82 17.99
C THR A 141 8.09 22.55 18.68
N VAL A 142 7.14 23.47 18.52
CA VAL A 142 5.84 23.39 19.20
C VAL A 142 4.71 23.62 18.19
N THR A 143 3.56 23.00 18.45
CA THR A 143 2.35 23.15 17.64
C THR A 143 1.11 23.33 18.51
N ASP A 144 0.15 24.10 18.02
CA ASP A 144 -1.23 24.12 18.54
C ASP A 144 -2.21 23.47 17.56
N PHE A 145 -1.66 22.76 16.58
CA PHE A 145 -2.36 22.06 15.48
C PHE A 145 -2.94 22.99 14.39
N THR A 146 -2.96 24.31 14.58
CA THR A 146 -3.26 25.28 13.52
C THR A 146 -2.01 25.59 12.68
N ASP A 147 -0.85 25.64 13.34
CA ASP A 147 0.48 25.82 12.74
C ASP A 147 1.55 25.35 13.75
N SER A 148 2.81 25.42 13.36
CA SER A 148 3.95 25.12 14.24
C SER A 148 4.95 26.28 14.25
N ILE A 149 5.67 26.45 15.37
CA ILE A 149 6.69 27.49 15.49
C ILE A 149 7.86 26.98 16.32
N VAL A 150 9.04 27.55 16.09
CA VAL A 150 10.24 27.26 16.88
C VAL A 150 10.33 28.26 18.04
N ILE A 151 10.56 27.75 19.25
CA ILE A 151 10.86 28.53 20.44
C ILE A 151 12.35 28.37 20.74
N LYS A 152 13.08 29.49 20.92
CA LYS A 152 14.49 29.50 21.29
C LYS A 152 14.68 30.20 22.64
N MET A 153 15.19 29.47 23.64
CA MET A 153 15.48 30.04 24.95
C MET A 153 16.90 29.74 25.40
N PHE A 154 17.51 30.71 26.06
CA PHE A 154 18.87 30.62 26.59
C PHE A 154 18.83 30.36 28.08
N LEU A 155 19.36 29.21 28.50
CA LEU A 155 19.42 28.79 29.91
C LEU A 155 20.88 28.73 30.37
N ARG A 156 21.11 28.83 31.68
CA ARG A 156 22.37 28.38 32.30
C ARG A 156 22.36 26.86 32.34
N ASN A 157 23.51 26.21 32.20
CA ASN A 157 23.61 24.75 32.22
C ASN A 157 22.96 24.14 33.49
N GLU A 158 23.04 24.82 34.63
CA GLU A 158 22.39 24.42 35.91
C GLU A 158 20.85 24.36 35.83
N GLN A 159 20.22 25.14 34.94
CA GLN A 159 18.77 25.25 34.81
C GLN A 159 18.18 24.26 33.82
N VAL A 160 19.00 23.71 32.92
CA VAL A 160 18.55 22.82 31.86
C VAL A 160 17.85 21.56 32.40
N PRO A 161 18.39 20.83 33.39
CA PRO A 161 17.74 19.62 33.89
C PRO A 161 16.34 19.91 34.47
N GLU A 162 16.16 21.00 35.21
CA GLU A 162 14.88 21.36 35.83
C GLU A 162 13.83 21.71 34.79
N VAL A 163 14.20 22.45 33.71
CA VAL A 163 13.28 22.81 32.65
C VAL A 163 12.95 21.58 31.77
N THR A 164 13.95 20.80 31.40
CA THR A 164 13.77 19.62 30.52
C THR A 164 13.06 18.46 31.23
N GLU A 165 13.01 18.46 32.58
CA GLU A 165 12.16 17.50 33.29
C GLU A 165 10.69 17.62 32.89
N HIS A 166 10.24 18.81 32.55
CA HIS A 166 8.84 19.11 32.25
C HIS A 166 8.60 19.45 30.79
N VAL A 167 9.58 20.01 30.10
CA VAL A 167 9.53 20.34 28.67
C VAL A 167 10.03 19.13 27.87
N LYS A 168 9.13 18.17 27.62
CA LYS A 168 9.40 16.92 26.89
C LYS A 168 8.49 16.83 25.67
N LYS A 169 8.90 16.05 24.70
CA LYS A 169 8.03 15.69 23.57
C LYS A 169 6.67 15.19 24.07
N GLY A 170 5.60 15.74 23.52
CA GLY A 170 4.22 15.43 23.89
C GLY A 170 3.65 16.27 25.06
N ALA A 171 4.46 17.08 25.75
CA ALA A 171 3.99 17.91 26.85
C ALA A 171 3.12 19.08 26.35
N PHE A 172 2.00 19.33 27.03
CA PHE A 172 1.13 20.48 26.77
C PHE A 172 1.54 21.63 27.70
N LEU A 173 1.93 22.74 27.10
CA LEU A 173 2.50 23.88 27.78
C LEU A 173 1.91 25.19 27.27
N LYS A 174 1.88 26.19 28.15
CA LYS A 174 1.60 27.59 27.83
C LYS A 174 2.91 28.38 27.92
N PHE A 175 3.24 29.10 26.89
CA PHE A 175 4.42 29.92 26.79
C PHE A 175 4.07 31.40 26.71
N LYS A 176 4.90 32.21 27.36
CA LYS A 176 4.91 33.66 27.21
C LYS A 176 6.28 34.10 26.71
N GLY A 177 6.35 34.76 25.56
CA GLY A 177 7.59 35.15 24.92
C GLY A 177 7.39 36.24 23.89
N VAL A 178 8.46 36.60 23.17
CA VAL A 178 8.46 37.66 22.17
C VAL A 178 8.72 37.06 20.80
N THR A 179 7.83 37.36 19.83
CA THR A 179 8.04 36.98 18.44
C THR A 179 9.19 37.77 17.82
N THR A 180 10.11 37.10 17.17
CA THR A 180 11.29 37.68 16.53
C THR A 180 11.75 36.87 15.33
N ILE A 181 12.33 37.58 14.35
CA ILE A 181 13.01 36.89 13.24
C ILE A 181 14.42 36.51 13.72
N ASP A 182 14.71 35.21 13.69
CA ASP A 182 16.04 34.72 14.06
C ASP A 182 17.09 35.16 13.01
N ARG A 183 18.24 35.61 13.50
CA ARG A 183 19.29 36.18 12.64
C ARG A 183 20.14 35.16 11.88
N PHE A 184 20.03 33.87 12.24
CA PHE A 184 20.85 32.81 11.66
C PHE A 184 20.12 32.11 10.49
N ASP A 185 18.83 31.79 10.71
CA ASP A 185 17.98 31.06 9.73
C ASP A 185 16.94 31.96 9.06
N SER A 186 16.79 33.20 9.54
CA SER A 186 15.80 34.18 9.04
C SER A 186 14.34 33.69 9.22
N GLU A 187 14.12 32.72 10.11
CA GLU A 187 12.80 32.16 10.42
C GLU A 187 12.14 32.95 11.56
N LEU A 188 10.82 33.06 11.52
CA LEU A 188 10.03 33.63 12.61
C LEU A 188 9.98 32.66 13.79
N THR A 189 10.48 33.09 14.93
CA THR A 189 10.58 32.30 16.15
C THR A 189 10.00 33.05 17.37
N ILE A 190 9.78 32.34 18.46
CA ILE A 190 9.48 32.97 19.76
C ILE A 190 10.73 32.85 20.65
N GLY A 191 11.27 33.99 21.02
CA GLY A 191 12.40 34.12 21.91
C GLY A 191 12.03 34.85 23.20
N SER A 192 13.06 35.22 23.99
CA SER A 192 12.89 36.00 25.23
C SER A 192 11.77 35.45 26.12
N ILE A 193 11.78 34.13 26.33
CA ILE A 193 10.74 33.45 27.09
C ILE A 193 10.73 33.97 28.51
N SER A 194 9.60 34.54 28.96
CA SER A 194 9.36 35.08 30.27
C SER A 194 8.60 34.14 31.20
N GLY A 195 7.88 33.14 30.66
CA GLY A 195 7.14 32.15 31.46
C GLY A 195 6.81 30.88 30.69
N ILE A 196 6.84 29.75 31.41
CA ILE A 196 6.37 28.44 30.92
C ILE A 196 5.48 27.84 32.02
N LYS A 197 4.27 27.39 31.62
CA LYS A 197 3.29 26.79 32.55
C LYS A 197 2.75 25.49 31.97
N LYS A 198 2.59 24.45 32.78
CA LYS A 198 1.91 23.21 32.40
C LYS A 198 0.42 23.48 32.23
N ILE A 199 -0.15 22.87 31.23
CA ILE A 199 -1.59 22.90 30.98
C ILE A 199 -2.07 21.47 30.66
N ALA A 200 -3.37 21.24 30.81
CA ALA A 200 -3.98 20.01 30.31
C ALA A 200 -3.97 19.99 28.79
N ASP A 201 -4.12 18.80 28.22
CA ASP A 201 -4.36 18.65 26.78
C ASP A 201 -5.61 19.46 26.40
N PHE A 202 -5.46 20.38 25.48
CA PHE A 202 -6.54 21.28 25.04
C PHE A 202 -7.26 20.79 23.79
N ARG A 203 -6.85 19.63 23.23
CA ARG A 203 -7.55 19.02 22.13
C ARG A 203 -8.88 18.45 22.63
N SER A 204 -9.92 18.65 21.89
CA SER A 204 -11.16 17.91 22.10
C SER A 204 -10.94 16.48 21.61
N MET A 205 -10.55 15.59 22.50
CA MET A 205 -10.47 14.17 22.16
C MET A 205 -11.88 13.65 21.92
N ARG A 206 -12.14 13.23 20.68
CA ARG A 206 -13.39 12.56 20.31
C ARG A 206 -13.48 11.23 21.07
N MET A 207 -14.55 11.06 21.84
CA MET A 207 -14.83 9.84 22.60
C MET A 207 -16.21 9.31 22.24
N ASP A 208 -16.30 8.03 22.01
CA ASP A 208 -17.58 7.36 21.84
C ASP A 208 -18.21 7.16 23.23
N THR A 209 -19.27 7.89 23.53
CA THR A 209 -19.98 7.86 24.82
C THR A 209 -21.26 7.02 24.82
N SER A 210 -21.64 6.46 23.65
CA SER A 210 -22.83 5.62 23.52
C SER A 210 -22.80 4.42 24.49
N PRO A 211 -23.90 4.08 25.14
CA PRO A 211 -23.94 2.93 26.05
C PRO A 211 -23.78 1.59 25.33
N GLN A 212 -24.22 1.51 24.08
CA GLN A 212 -24.01 0.37 23.18
C GLN A 212 -23.11 0.81 22.04
N LYS A 213 -22.02 0.10 21.82
CA LYS A 213 -21.01 0.42 20.82
C LYS A 213 -21.26 -0.31 19.49
N ARG A 214 -21.02 0.36 18.41
CA ARG A 214 -20.94 -0.22 17.07
C ARG A 214 -19.63 -0.96 16.84
N VAL A 215 -19.51 -1.68 15.75
CA VAL A 215 -18.25 -2.22 15.25
C VAL A 215 -17.99 -1.63 13.86
N GLU A 216 -16.80 -1.08 13.62
CA GLU A 216 -16.40 -0.67 12.28
C GLU A 216 -15.94 -1.88 11.49
N LEU A 217 -16.52 -2.07 10.28
CA LEU A 217 -16.27 -3.23 9.43
C LEU A 217 -15.53 -2.89 8.13
N HIS A 218 -15.22 -1.60 7.90
CA HIS A 218 -14.58 -1.13 6.68
C HIS A 218 -13.53 -0.06 7.01
N CYS A 219 -12.26 -0.47 7.16
CA CYS A 219 -11.14 0.42 7.51
C CYS A 219 -9.93 0.18 6.63
N HIS A 220 -9.35 1.27 6.19
CA HIS A 220 -8.10 1.35 5.45
C HIS A 220 -6.97 1.88 6.31
N THR A 221 -5.79 1.28 6.16
CA THR A 221 -4.57 1.67 6.86
C THR A 221 -3.56 2.28 5.91
N LYS A 222 -2.39 2.68 6.43
CA LYS A 222 -1.24 3.08 5.60
C LYS A 222 -0.78 2.01 4.60
N MET A 223 -1.30 0.77 4.70
CA MET A 223 -1.02 -0.30 3.74
C MET A 223 -1.96 -0.31 2.53
N SER A 224 -3.05 0.45 2.55
CA SER A 224 -3.88 0.76 1.38
C SER A 224 -3.14 1.73 0.45
N ASP A 225 -2.71 1.24 -0.66
CA ASP A 225 -1.91 1.79 -1.77
C ASP A 225 -2.03 3.32 -2.01
N MET A 226 -1.30 4.14 -1.22
CA MET A 226 -1.31 5.61 -1.27
C MET A 226 -2.68 6.25 -0.99
N ASP A 227 -3.51 5.60 -0.21
CA ASP A 227 -4.88 6.03 0.06
C ASP A 227 -5.19 6.20 1.56
N GLY A 228 -4.96 5.18 2.39
CA GLY A 228 -5.10 5.29 3.84
C GLY A 228 -3.91 5.99 4.50
N VAL A 229 -4.17 6.82 5.53
CA VAL A 229 -3.12 7.59 6.23
C VAL A 229 -2.97 7.24 7.71
N THR A 230 -3.76 6.30 8.23
CA THR A 230 -3.74 5.86 9.63
C THR A 230 -3.04 4.52 9.78
N THR A 231 -2.27 4.31 10.86
CA THR A 231 -1.67 3.01 11.15
C THR A 231 -2.71 2.03 11.67
N ALA A 232 -2.50 0.73 11.44
CA ALA A 232 -3.39 -0.30 12.00
C ALA A 232 -3.39 -0.26 13.54
N LYS A 233 -2.23 0.01 14.13
CA LYS A 233 -2.07 0.17 15.58
C LYS A 233 -2.94 1.28 16.15
N ASP A 234 -2.97 2.44 15.50
CA ASP A 234 -3.76 3.59 15.98
C ASP A 234 -5.26 3.33 15.87
N LEU A 235 -5.72 2.68 14.79
CA LEU A 235 -7.13 2.26 14.62
C LEU A 235 -7.55 1.28 15.72
N VAL A 236 -6.77 0.23 15.93
CA VAL A 236 -7.03 -0.78 16.97
C VAL A 236 -7.04 -0.15 18.36
N LYS A 237 -6.07 0.70 18.66
CA LYS A 237 -5.97 1.42 19.94
C LYS A 237 -7.20 2.31 20.18
N ARG A 238 -7.59 3.11 19.18
CA ARG A 238 -8.75 4.01 19.28
C ARG A 238 -10.04 3.24 19.51
N ALA A 239 -10.30 2.16 18.76
CA ALA A 239 -11.49 1.34 18.93
C ALA A 239 -11.54 0.70 20.32
N TYR A 240 -10.40 0.21 20.83
CA TYR A 240 -10.30 -0.35 22.18
C TYR A 240 -10.57 0.70 23.26
N GLU A 241 -9.94 1.89 23.16
CA GLU A 241 -10.13 3.00 24.10
C GLU A 241 -11.57 3.53 24.09
N TRP A 242 -12.27 3.47 22.96
CA TRP A 242 -13.69 3.82 22.85
C TRP A 242 -14.63 2.76 23.42
N GLY A 243 -14.10 1.58 23.77
CA GLY A 243 -14.88 0.45 24.30
C GLY A 243 -15.66 -0.32 23.24
N HIS A 244 -15.27 -0.24 21.98
CA HIS A 244 -15.78 -1.14 20.95
C HIS A 244 -15.32 -2.57 21.24
N LYS A 245 -16.05 -3.57 20.82
CA LYS A 245 -15.65 -4.97 21.02
C LYS A 245 -14.73 -5.51 19.91
N ALA A 246 -14.74 -4.86 18.75
CA ALA A 246 -13.92 -5.22 17.61
C ALA A 246 -13.75 -4.05 16.63
N ILE A 247 -12.77 -4.18 15.73
CA ILE A 247 -12.60 -3.35 14.54
C ILE A 247 -12.09 -4.22 13.39
N ALA A 248 -12.53 -3.95 12.16
CA ALA A 248 -12.00 -4.63 10.98
C ALA A 248 -10.81 -3.87 10.39
N ILE A 249 -9.89 -4.60 9.75
CA ILE A 249 -8.82 -4.05 8.89
C ILE A 249 -9.05 -4.64 7.50
N THR A 250 -9.31 -3.78 6.51
CA THR A 250 -9.80 -4.17 5.19
C THR A 250 -9.14 -3.38 4.06
N ASP A 251 -7.82 -3.37 4.01
CA ASP A 251 -7.05 -2.64 3.00
C ASP A 251 -7.36 -3.11 1.56
N HIS A 252 -7.16 -2.23 0.58
CA HIS A 252 -7.43 -2.48 -0.85
C HIS A 252 -6.58 -3.63 -1.43
N GLY A 253 -7.17 -4.79 -1.57
CA GLY A 253 -6.59 -5.97 -2.23
C GLY A 253 -5.35 -6.55 -1.57
N VAL A 254 -5.00 -6.11 -0.36
CA VAL A 254 -3.83 -6.53 0.40
C VAL A 254 -4.17 -6.79 1.87
N VAL A 255 -3.26 -7.47 2.57
CA VAL A 255 -3.40 -7.80 4.00
C VAL A 255 -2.13 -7.45 4.80
N GLN A 256 -1.31 -6.54 4.29
CA GLN A 256 0.01 -6.22 4.84
C GLN A 256 -0.04 -5.52 6.21
N ALA A 257 -1.18 -4.97 6.60
CA ALA A 257 -1.39 -4.37 7.93
C ALA A 257 -1.65 -5.39 9.05
N PHE A 258 -1.91 -6.65 8.72
CA PHE A 258 -2.30 -7.68 9.70
C PHE A 258 -1.26 -7.90 10.80
N PRO A 259 0.05 -8.00 10.51
CA PRO A 259 1.05 -8.15 11.55
C PRO A 259 1.06 -6.97 12.53
N GLU A 260 0.96 -5.73 12.04
CA GLU A 260 0.92 -4.54 12.90
C GLU A 260 -0.32 -4.55 13.82
N ALA A 261 -1.48 -4.91 13.28
CA ALA A 261 -2.70 -5.04 14.06
C ALA A 261 -2.60 -6.15 15.13
N ASN A 262 -1.92 -7.26 14.81
CA ASN A 262 -1.69 -8.37 15.75
C ASN A 262 -0.74 -7.97 16.89
N HIS A 263 0.30 -7.20 16.61
CA HIS A 263 1.25 -6.69 17.60
C HIS A 263 0.62 -5.78 18.65
N CYS A 264 -0.61 -5.31 18.44
CA CYS A 264 -1.37 -4.60 19.47
C CYS A 264 -1.65 -5.45 20.72
N PHE A 265 -1.61 -6.78 20.61
CA PHE A 265 -1.83 -7.72 21.73
C PHE A 265 -0.53 -8.24 22.35
N ASP A 266 0.63 -7.77 21.92
CA ASP A 266 1.92 -8.21 22.45
C ASP A 266 2.12 -7.78 23.91
N ALA A 267 2.80 -8.63 24.68
CA ALA A 267 3.13 -8.35 26.08
C ALA A 267 4.04 -7.11 26.24
N TRP A 268 4.84 -6.80 25.23
CA TRP A 268 5.74 -5.65 25.18
C TRP A 268 5.38 -4.73 24.02
N GLY A 269 4.95 -3.52 24.34
CA GLY A 269 4.61 -2.51 23.33
C GLY A 269 3.21 -2.62 22.71
N GLY A 270 2.41 -3.63 23.10
CA GLY A 270 1.02 -3.74 22.71
C GLY A 270 0.15 -2.65 23.35
N CYS A 271 -0.99 -2.35 22.71
CA CYS A 271 -1.94 -1.34 23.19
C CYS A 271 -3.25 -1.95 23.71
N VAL A 272 -3.45 -3.25 23.51
CA VAL A 272 -4.61 -4.03 23.99
C VAL A 272 -4.12 -5.15 24.89
N PRO A 273 -4.69 -5.34 26.11
CA PRO A 273 -4.34 -6.48 26.95
C PRO A 273 -4.55 -7.81 26.23
N LYS A 274 -3.59 -8.72 26.36
CA LYS A 274 -3.61 -10.02 25.69
C LYS A 274 -4.87 -10.83 26.01
N ASP A 275 -5.35 -10.75 27.25
CA ASP A 275 -6.53 -11.46 27.76
C ASP A 275 -7.84 -10.69 27.53
N SER A 276 -7.82 -9.61 26.75
CA SER A 276 -9.01 -8.84 26.41
C SER A 276 -9.92 -9.63 25.46
N ASP A 277 -11.24 -9.49 25.61
CA ASP A 277 -12.23 -10.02 24.65
C ASP A 277 -12.28 -9.21 23.33
N PHE A 278 -11.58 -8.10 23.27
CA PHE A 278 -11.45 -7.30 22.04
C PHE A 278 -10.82 -8.11 20.91
N LYS A 279 -11.33 -7.97 19.69
CA LYS A 279 -10.80 -8.65 18.50
C LYS A 279 -10.57 -7.72 17.34
N VAL A 280 -9.54 -8.01 16.55
CA VAL A 280 -9.37 -7.48 15.20
C VAL A 280 -10.04 -8.44 14.22
N LEU A 281 -10.86 -7.91 13.33
CA LEU A 281 -11.50 -8.66 12.26
C LEU A 281 -10.61 -8.50 11.02
N TYR A 282 -9.95 -9.58 10.63
CA TYR A 282 -9.02 -9.58 9.52
C TYR A 282 -9.72 -9.80 8.19
N GLY A 283 -9.58 -8.86 7.26
CA GLY A 283 -10.19 -8.92 5.95
C GLY A 283 -9.48 -8.08 4.91
N MET A 284 -10.06 -7.96 3.74
CA MET A 284 -9.60 -7.07 2.68
C MET A 284 -10.79 -6.47 1.94
N GLU A 285 -10.63 -5.28 1.39
CA GLU A 285 -11.48 -4.80 0.34
C GLU A 285 -10.98 -5.33 -1.01
N ALA A 286 -11.67 -6.34 -1.52
CA ALA A 286 -11.28 -7.04 -2.73
C ALA A 286 -11.72 -6.28 -3.99
N TYR A 287 -10.94 -6.37 -5.05
CA TYR A 287 -11.35 -5.98 -6.40
C TYR A 287 -12.06 -7.16 -7.08
N LEU A 288 -13.34 -7.32 -6.78
CA LEU A 288 -14.18 -8.43 -7.24
C LEU A 288 -14.45 -8.33 -8.74
N VAL A 289 -14.43 -9.45 -9.43
CA VAL A 289 -14.78 -9.56 -10.85
C VAL A 289 -15.93 -10.55 -11.01
N ASP A 290 -17.03 -10.12 -11.64
CA ASP A 290 -18.14 -11.03 -11.96
C ASP A 290 -17.82 -11.83 -13.23
N ASP A 291 -17.18 -12.96 -13.06
CA ASP A 291 -16.89 -13.95 -14.10
C ASP A 291 -17.95 -15.05 -14.19
N LEU A 292 -18.98 -14.98 -13.35
CA LEU A 292 -20.14 -15.87 -13.35
C LEU A 292 -21.25 -15.36 -14.26
N LYS A 293 -21.17 -14.11 -14.73
CA LYS A 293 -22.14 -13.54 -15.65
C LYS A 293 -21.97 -14.17 -17.03
N GLY A 294 -23.01 -14.86 -17.46
CA GLY A 294 -23.02 -15.46 -18.80
C GLY A 294 -23.00 -14.40 -19.91
N ILE A 295 -22.49 -14.78 -21.10
CA ILE A 295 -22.59 -14.00 -22.33
C ILE A 295 -24.06 -13.90 -22.76
N VAL A 296 -24.86 -14.91 -22.40
CA VAL A 296 -26.28 -15.01 -22.68
C VAL A 296 -27.08 -15.00 -21.39
N THR A 297 -28.02 -14.11 -21.28
CA THR A 297 -28.98 -14.05 -20.15
C THR A 297 -30.22 -14.87 -20.49
N ASN A 298 -30.75 -15.63 -19.52
CA ASN A 298 -31.92 -16.51 -19.66
C ASN A 298 -31.79 -17.48 -20.83
N SER A 299 -30.63 -18.13 -20.99
CA SER A 299 -30.41 -19.13 -22.01
C SER A 299 -31.33 -20.34 -21.81
N LYS A 300 -31.81 -20.91 -22.91
CA LYS A 300 -32.72 -22.06 -22.92
C LYS A 300 -32.35 -23.03 -24.07
N GLY A 301 -31.05 -23.20 -24.33
CA GLY A 301 -30.55 -24.11 -25.37
C GLY A 301 -30.83 -23.66 -26.81
N GLN A 302 -31.06 -22.36 -27.05
CA GLN A 302 -31.32 -21.87 -28.40
C GLN A 302 -30.11 -22.09 -29.31
N SER A 303 -30.37 -22.60 -30.51
CA SER A 303 -29.31 -22.83 -31.50
C SER A 303 -28.76 -21.53 -32.07
N MET A 304 -27.44 -21.48 -32.36
CA MET A 304 -26.79 -20.38 -33.09
C MET A 304 -27.26 -20.25 -34.57
N ASP A 305 -27.95 -21.25 -35.11
CA ASP A 305 -28.65 -21.19 -36.37
C ASP A 305 -30.09 -20.70 -36.29
N GLY A 306 -30.50 -20.30 -35.07
CA GLY A 306 -31.85 -19.81 -34.77
C GLY A 306 -32.15 -18.44 -35.32
N LYS A 307 -33.26 -17.87 -34.84
CA LYS A 307 -33.71 -16.52 -35.13
C LYS A 307 -33.18 -15.58 -34.10
N PHE A 308 -32.50 -14.52 -34.52
CA PHE A 308 -31.96 -13.48 -33.67
C PHE A 308 -32.48 -12.12 -34.12
N VAL A 309 -32.69 -11.20 -33.17
CA VAL A 309 -32.96 -9.79 -33.44
C VAL A 309 -31.85 -8.99 -32.77
N VAL A 310 -30.97 -8.44 -33.56
CA VAL A 310 -29.90 -7.54 -33.14
C VAL A 310 -30.44 -6.13 -33.13
N PHE A 311 -30.38 -5.45 -32.04
CA PHE A 311 -30.98 -4.14 -31.87
C PHE A 311 -30.07 -3.19 -31.07
N ASP A 312 -30.36 -1.92 -31.24
CA ASP A 312 -29.74 -0.80 -30.52
C ASP A 312 -30.80 0.27 -30.26
N ILE A 313 -30.64 1.03 -29.22
CA ILE A 313 -31.55 2.14 -28.89
C ILE A 313 -30.78 3.43 -28.60
N GLU A 314 -31.39 4.56 -29.02
CA GLU A 314 -30.95 5.87 -28.57
C GLU A 314 -31.93 6.41 -27.53
N THR A 315 -31.41 7.12 -26.52
CA THR A 315 -32.16 7.52 -25.34
C THR A 315 -31.87 8.97 -24.94
N THR A 316 -32.73 9.59 -24.13
CA THR A 316 -32.48 10.93 -23.58
C THR A 316 -31.43 10.98 -22.49
N GLY A 317 -30.91 9.83 -22.05
CA GLY A 317 -29.86 9.69 -21.02
C GLY A 317 -29.66 8.24 -20.60
N PHE A 318 -29.00 8.00 -19.49
CA PHE A 318 -28.52 6.65 -19.14
C PHE A 318 -29.42 5.85 -18.17
N SER A 319 -30.45 6.44 -17.60
CA SER A 319 -31.32 5.81 -16.60
C SER A 319 -32.66 5.39 -17.21
N PRO A 320 -33.01 4.09 -17.21
CA PRO A 320 -34.30 3.65 -17.76
C PRO A 320 -35.50 4.10 -16.93
N LEU A 321 -35.29 4.59 -15.68
CA LEU A 321 -36.37 5.11 -14.84
C LEU A 321 -36.73 6.57 -15.14
N THR A 322 -35.76 7.41 -15.51
CA THR A 322 -35.89 8.85 -15.64
C THR A 322 -35.67 9.34 -17.06
N CYS A 323 -35.15 8.50 -17.94
CA CYS A 323 -34.88 8.84 -19.33
C CYS A 323 -35.77 8.01 -20.26
N GLU A 324 -35.98 8.53 -21.44
CA GLU A 324 -36.90 7.94 -22.41
C GLU A 324 -36.15 7.51 -23.68
N ILE A 325 -36.69 6.51 -24.41
CA ILE A 325 -36.18 6.06 -25.70
C ILE A 325 -36.55 7.09 -26.79
N ILE A 326 -35.61 7.43 -27.68
CA ILE A 326 -35.83 8.36 -28.79
C ILE A 326 -35.70 7.70 -30.18
N GLU A 327 -35.00 6.58 -30.28
CA GLU A 327 -34.91 5.75 -31.50
C GLU A 327 -34.77 4.27 -31.13
N ILE A 328 -35.40 3.38 -31.91
CA ILE A 328 -35.16 1.93 -31.86
C ILE A 328 -34.76 1.49 -33.26
N GLY A 329 -33.57 0.88 -33.37
CA GLY A 329 -33.08 0.21 -34.55
C GLY A 329 -32.92 -1.27 -34.32
N ALA A 330 -33.39 -2.13 -35.23
CA ALA A 330 -33.19 -3.56 -35.12
C ALA A 330 -33.03 -4.25 -36.47
N VAL A 331 -32.32 -5.36 -36.45
CA VAL A 331 -32.00 -6.17 -37.60
C VAL A 331 -32.27 -7.64 -37.25
N ARG A 332 -33.06 -8.33 -38.07
CA ARG A 332 -33.32 -9.75 -37.92
C ARG A 332 -32.28 -10.59 -38.64
N VAL A 333 -31.72 -11.55 -37.92
CA VAL A 333 -30.74 -12.50 -38.46
C VAL A 333 -31.30 -13.91 -38.32
N GLU A 334 -31.37 -14.63 -39.41
CA GLU A 334 -31.79 -16.05 -39.45
C GLU A 334 -30.73 -16.85 -40.18
N LYS A 335 -30.25 -17.93 -39.58
CA LYS A 335 -29.20 -18.82 -40.15
C LYS A 335 -27.95 -18.07 -40.63
N GLY A 336 -27.58 -17.02 -39.93
CA GLY A 336 -26.42 -16.18 -40.24
C GLY A 336 -26.65 -15.19 -41.39
N VAL A 337 -27.90 -14.95 -41.84
CA VAL A 337 -28.25 -14.02 -42.91
C VAL A 337 -29.19 -12.95 -42.37
N ILE A 338 -28.91 -11.70 -42.70
CA ILE A 338 -29.80 -10.57 -42.38
C ILE A 338 -31.03 -10.66 -43.27
N THR A 339 -32.23 -10.73 -42.67
CA THR A 339 -33.49 -10.98 -43.37
C THR A 339 -34.46 -9.81 -43.36
N ASP A 340 -34.44 -8.98 -42.28
CA ASP A 340 -35.41 -7.89 -42.13
C ASP A 340 -34.83 -6.78 -41.22
N ARG A 341 -35.42 -5.59 -41.29
CA ARG A 341 -34.99 -4.41 -40.49
C ARG A 341 -36.20 -3.70 -39.87
N PHE A 342 -36.03 -3.19 -38.67
CA PHE A 342 -36.97 -2.34 -37.97
C PHE A 342 -36.25 -1.04 -37.58
N SER A 343 -36.82 0.12 -37.90
CA SER A 343 -36.26 1.42 -37.53
C SER A 343 -37.37 2.43 -37.31
N THR A 344 -37.34 3.08 -36.19
CA THR A 344 -38.35 4.10 -35.88
C THR A 344 -37.85 5.10 -34.82
N PHE A 345 -38.16 6.37 -35.04
CA PHE A 345 -38.08 7.34 -33.96
C PHE A 345 -39.21 7.12 -32.96
N VAL A 346 -38.95 7.51 -31.73
CA VAL A 346 -39.91 7.47 -30.61
C VAL A 346 -40.02 8.87 -30.01
N ASN A 347 -41.24 9.36 -29.82
CA ASN A 347 -41.47 10.63 -29.14
C ASN A 347 -41.29 10.45 -27.62
N PRO A 348 -40.25 11.03 -27.01
CA PRO A 348 -39.99 10.85 -25.59
C PRO A 348 -40.96 11.66 -24.67
N LYS A 349 -41.73 12.57 -25.21
CA LYS A 349 -42.61 13.52 -24.49
C LYS A 349 -41.84 14.48 -23.56
N VAL A 350 -40.54 14.48 -23.59
CA VAL A 350 -39.62 15.37 -22.85
C VAL A 350 -38.63 15.96 -23.84
N PRO A 351 -38.05 17.13 -23.58
CA PRO A 351 -37.00 17.70 -24.43
C PRO A 351 -35.75 16.81 -24.43
N ILE A 352 -35.13 16.68 -25.59
CA ILE A 352 -33.83 15.97 -25.71
C ILE A 352 -32.74 16.87 -25.17
N PRO A 353 -31.91 16.39 -24.18
CA PRO A 353 -30.82 17.17 -23.65
C PRO A 353 -29.76 17.48 -24.75
N TYR A 354 -29.28 18.74 -24.78
CA TYR A 354 -28.30 19.19 -25.77
C TYR A 354 -27.10 18.26 -25.96
N ARG A 355 -26.60 17.66 -24.87
CA ARG A 355 -25.51 16.68 -24.91
C ARG A 355 -25.88 15.43 -25.70
N ILE A 356 -27.13 14.97 -25.60
CA ILE A 356 -27.62 13.79 -26.34
C ILE A 356 -27.79 14.16 -27.82
N GLU A 357 -28.31 15.32 -28.11
CA GLU A 357 -28.40 15.85 -29.49
C GLU A 357 -26.99 15.88 -30.15
N GLN A 358 -25.98 16.35 -29.41
CA GLN A 358 -24.60 16.37 -29.91
C GLN A 358 -24.01 14.95 -30.12
N LEU A 359 -24.43 13.98 -29.32
CA LEU A 359 -23.94 12.60 -29.40
C LEU A 359 -24.62 11.82 -30.54
N THR A 360 -25.98 11.87 -30.58
CA THR A 360 -26.80 11.04 -31.46
C THR A 360 -27.20 11.76 -32.75
N SER A 361 -27.03 13.08 -32.82
CA SER A 361 -27.53 13.94 -33.88
C SER A 361 -29.06 13.91 -34.03
N ILE A 362 -29.80 13.40 -33.00
CA ILE A 362 -31.25 13.38 -32.94
C ILE A 362 -31.71 14.59 -32.14
N ASN A 363 -32.58 15.40 -32.72
CA ASN A 363 -33.16 16.60 -32.08
C ASN A 363 -34.68 16.52 -31.94
N ASP A 364 -35.23 17.41 -31.13
CA ASP A 364 -36.69 17.45 -30.84
C ASP A 364 -37.54 17.46 -32.08
N SER A 365 -37.14 18.16 -33.19
CA SER A 365 -37.91 18.25 -34.39
C SER A 365 -38.04 16.93 -35.14
N MET A 366 -37.08 15.99 -34.94
CA MET A 366 -37.10 14.67 -35.58
C MET A 366 -38.04 13.69 -34.88
N VAL A 367 -38.25 13.85 -33.58
CA VAL A 367 -39.05 12.92 -32.76
C VAL A 367 -40.45 13.47 -32.41
N MET A 368 -40.71 14.76 -32.60
CA MET A 368 -41.97 15.43 -32.20
C MET A 368 -43.23 14.78 -32.83
N ASP A 369 -43.15 14.39 -34.07
CA ASP A 369 -44.28 13.77 -34.80
C ASP A 369 -44.21 12.22 -34.80
N ALA A 370 -43.20 11.66 -34.11
CA ALA A 370 -43.06 10.22 -33.98
C ALA A 370 -44.07 9.62 -33.00
N PRO A 371 -44.47 8.36 -33.14
CA PRO A 371 -45.30 7.68 -32.15
C PRO A 371 -44.56 7.56 -30.81
N ASP A 372 -45.33 7.47 -29.73
CA ASP A 372 -44.74 7.25 -28.40
C ASP A 372 -44.33 5.79 -28.18
N ILE A 373 -43.58 5.55 -27.11
CA ILE A 373 -43.09 4.22 -26.73
C ILE A 373 -44.23 3.23 -26.46
N GLN A 374 -45.39 3.70 -25.99
CA GLN A 374 -46.56 2.85 -25.74
C GLN A 374 -47.07 2.23 -27.03
N THR A 375 -46.94 2.95 -28.14
CA THR A 375 -47.37 2.52 -29.50
C THR A 375 -46.29 1.67 -30.19
N ILE A 376 -45.03 1.99 -29.95
CA ILE A 376 -43.89 1.36 -30.65
C ILE A 376 -43.44 0.06 -29.97
N LEU A 377 -43.38 -0.01 -28.65
CA LEU A 377 -42.86 -1.18 -27.97
C LEU A 377 -43.60 -2.48 -28.32
N PRO A 378 -44.96 -2.53 -28.39
CA PRO A 378 -45.65 -3.73 -28.80
C PRO A 378 -45.26 -4.20 -30.23
N LYS A 379 -45.05 -3.29 -31.17
CA LYS A 379 -44.62 -3.58 -32.55
C LYS A 379 -43.17 -4.09 -32.60
N PHE A 380 -42.29 -3.51 -31.76
CA PHE A 380 -40.94 -3.98 -31.62
C PHE A 380 -40.89 -5.40 -31.02
N LEU A 381 -41.69 -5.67 -30.02
CA LEU A 381 -41.77 -7.01 -29.40
C LEU A 381 -42.37 -8.05 -30.37
N GLU A 382 -43.35 -7.67 -31.23
CA GLU A 382 -43.86 -8.51 -32.31
C GLU A 382 -42.73 -8.83 -33.34
N PHE A 383 -41.90 -7.81 -33.64
CA PHE A 383 -40.71 -8.04 -34.49
C PHE A 383 -39.72 -9.01 -33.85
N CYS A 384 -39.60 -9.04 -32.52
CA CYS A 384 -38.73 -9.93 -31.76
C CYS A 384 -39.34 -11.31 -31.48
N GLU A 385 -40.60 -11.58 -31.86
CA GLU A 385 -41.29 -12.81 -31.49
C GLU A 385 -40.53 -14.06 -31.92
N GLY A 386 -40.26 -14.96 -30.98
CA GLY A 386 -39.57 -16.23 -31.21
C GLY A 386 -38.07 -16.07 -31.51
N ALA A 387 -37.48 -14.88 -31.30
CA ALA A 387 -36.07 -14.62 -31.53
C ALA A 387 -35.32 -14.46 -30.17
N VAL A 388 -34.00 -14.72 -30.20
CA VAL A 388 -33.05 -14.30 -29.18
C VAL A 388 -32.66 -12.85 -29.47
N MET A 389 -32.75 -11.97 -28.49
CA MET A 389 -32.34 -10.58 -28.62
C MET A 389 -30.82 -10.44 -28.53
N VAL A 390 -30.21 -9.55 -29.25
CA VAL A 390 -28.75 -9.33 -29.28
C VAL A 390 -28.48 -7.83 -29.29
N ALA A 391 -27.58 -7.36 -28.42
CA ALA A 391 -27.14 -5.98 -28.48
C ALA A 391 -25.64 -5.84 -28.09
N HIS A 392 -25.06 -4.68 -28.34
CA HIS A 392 -23.68 -4.37 -27.94
C HIS A 392 -23.64 -3.68 -26.62
N ASN A 393 -23.24 -4.36 -25.53
CA ASN A 393 -23.48 -4.00 -24.15
C ASN A 393 -24.97 -4.11 -23.76
N ALA A 394 -25.53 -5.27 -24.06
CA ALA A 394 -26.95 -5.61 -24.07
C ALA A 394 -27.73 -5.24 -22.80
N ASP A 395 -27.09 -5.19 -21.64
CA ASP A 395 -27.76 -4.81 -20.38
C ASP A 395 -28.30 -3.38 -20.42
N PHE A 396 -27.61 -2.46 -21.13
CA PHE A 396 -28.09 -1.10 -21.27
C PHE A 396 -29.42 -1.07 -22.04
N ASP A 397 -29.41 -1.61 -23.23
CA ASP A 397 -30.60 -1.59 -24.12
C ASP A 397 -31.76 -2.37 -23.52
N MET A 398 -31.47 -3.56 -23.00
CA MET A 398 -32.47 -4.42 -22.35
C MET A 398 -33.07 -3.78 -21.10
N SER A 399 -32.33 -2.99 -20.35
CA SER A 399 -32.84 -2.30 -19.16
C SER A 399 -33.98 -1.32 -19.52
N PHE A 400 -33.85 -0.59 -20.61
CA PHE A 400 -34.89 0.31 -21.12
C PHE A 400 -36.09 -0.45 -21.66
N ILE A 401 -35.87 -1.53 -22.42
CA ILE A 401 -36.94 -2.38 -22.94
C ILE A 401 -37.73 -3.02 -21.78
N ILE A 402 -37.06 -3.61 -20.80
CA ILE A 402 -37.70 -4.28 -19.66
C ILE A 402 -38.49 -3.29 -18.81
N GLU A 403 -37.93 -2.10 -18.52
CA GLU A 403 -38.65 -1.08 -17.73
C GLU A 403 -39.88 -0.59 -18.46
N ASN A 404 -39.83 -0.34 -19.76
CA ASN A 404 -40.99 0.05 -20.56
C ASN A 404 -42.02 -1.09 -20.69
N CYS A 405 -41.59 -2.35 -20.74
CA CYS A 405 -42.48 -3.50 -20.62
C CYS A 405 -43.20 -3.54 -19.28
N LYS A 406 -42.46 -3.30 -18.18
CA LYS A 406 -43.03 -3.23 -16.83
C LYS A 406 -44.10 -2.10 -16.72
N ARG A 407 -43.79 -0.92 -17.21
CA ARG A 407 -44.74 0.22 -17.24
C ARG A 407 -46.00 -0.09 -18.02
N GLN A 408 -45.92 -0.93 -19.05
CA GLN A 408 -47.07 -1.29 -19.91
C GLN A 408 -47.74 -2.64 -19.56
N GLY A 409 -47.24 -3.35 -18.51
CA GLY A 409 -47.74 -4.68 -18.11
C GLY A 409 -47.45 -5.77 -19.11
N LEU A 410 -46.39 -5.65 -19.92
CA LEU A 410 -45.94 -6.60 -20.91
C LEU A 410 -44.94 -7.61 -20.29
N PRO A 411 -44.68 -8.77 -20.93
CA PRO A 411 -43.65 -9.70 -20.48
C PRO A 411 -42.30 -9.05 -20.26
N GLN A 412 -41.53 -9.53 -19.27
CA GLN A 412 -40.26 -8.92 -18.85
C GLN A 412 -39.09 -9.91 -18.98
N GLU A 413 -39.34 -11.18 -19.28
CA GLU A 413 -38.32 -12.21 -19.39
C GLU A 413 -37.98 -12.47 -20.85
N TYR A 414 -36.75 -12.13 -21.23
CA TYR A 414 -36.21 -12.33 -22.57
C TYR A 414 -34.88 -13.09 -22.50
N THR A 415 -34.61 -13.92 -23.53
CA THR A 415 -33.26 -14.42 -23.77
C THR A 415 -32.51 -13.41 -24.62
N TYR A 416 -31.35 -12.97 -24.12
CA TYR A 416 -30.52 -12.02 -24.87
C TYR A 416 -29.03 -12.30 -24.76
N VAL A 417 -28.28 -11.91 -25.80
CA VAL A 417 -26.84 -12.10 -25.97
C VAL A 417 -26.13 -10.76 -25.92
N ASP A 418 -25.05 -10.65 -25.15
CA ASP A 418 -24.15 -9.50 -25.15
C ASP A 418 -22.96 -9.71 -26.11
N THR A 419 -22.90 -8.94 -27.21
CA THR A 419 -21.79 -9.04 -28.15
C THR A 419 -20.46 -8.50 -27.60
N VAL A 420 -20.46 -7.68 -26.53
CA VAL A 420 -19.25 -7.31 -25.80
C VAL A 420 -18.68 -8.53 -25.07
N GLY A 421 -19.54 -9.34 -24.45
CA GLY A 421 -19.17 -10.61 -23.85
C GLY A 421 -18.58 -11.57 -24.88
N MET A 422 -19.24 -11.73 -26.02
CA MET A 422 -18.72 -12.53 -27.14
C MET A 422 -17.36 -12.03 -27.62
N ALA A 423 -17.21 -10.71 -27.82
CA ALA A 423 -15.95 -10.11 -28.26
C ALA A 423 -14.80 -10.34 -27.30
N ARG A 424 -15.06 -10.29 -25.98
CA ARG A 424 -14.05 -10.63 -24.96
C ARG A 424 -13.59 -12.08 -25.07
N PHE A 425 -14.49 -12.98 -25.34
CA PHE A 425 -14.20 -14.40 -25.50
C PHE A 425 -13.47 -14.70 -26.82
N LEU A 426 -13.98 -14.18 -27.95
CA LEU A 426 -13.50 -14.52 -29.29
C LEU A 426 -12.25 -13.73 -29.68
N LEU A 427 -12.09 -12.49 -29.20
CA LEU A 427 -11.02 -11.55 -29.58
C LEU A 427 -10.18 -11.15 -28.33
N PRO A 428 -9.53 -12.09 -27.62
CA PRO A 428 -8.83 -11.83 -26.36
C PRO A 428 -7.65 -10.86 -26.50
N ALA A 429 -7.15 -10.64 -27.71
CA ALA A 429 -6.06 -9.70 -27.99
C ALA A 429 -6.49 -8.22 -27.89
N LEU A 430 -7.80 -7.92 -28.02
CA LEU A 430 -8.29 -6.55 -27.97
C LEU A 430 -8.20 -5.97 -26.54
N ASN A 431 -7.80 -4.69 -26.47
CA ASN A 431 -7.75 -3.93 -25.19
C ASN A 431 -9.01 -3.10 -24.93
N ARG A 432 -9.82 -2.84 -25.95
CA ARG A 432 -11.09 -2.10 -25.88
C ARG A 432 -12.13 -2.81 -26.70
N PHE A 433 -13.39 -2.78 -26.25
CA PHE A 433 -14.50 -3.50 -26.87
C PHE A 433 -15.64 -2.55 -27.25
N LYS A 434 -15.33 -1.32 -27.66
CA LYS A 434 -16.29 -0.41 -28.28
C LYS A 434 -16.69 -0.94 -29.65
N LEU A 435 -17.90 -0.62 -30.11
CA LEU A 435 -18.45 -1.12 -31.36
C LEU A 435 -17.51 -0.87 -32.54
N ASP A 436 -16.97 0.33 -32.69
CA ASP A 436 -16.01 0.71 -33.71
C ASP A 436 -14.73 -0.13 -33.70
N THR A 437 -14.24 -0.43 -32.54
CA THR A 437 -13.02 -1.23 -32.34
C THR A 437 -13.25 -2.69 -32.68
N VAL A 438 -14.40 -3.24 -32.28
CA VAL A 438 -14.78 -4.62 -32.56
C VAL A 438 -15.09 -4.80 -34.04
N ALA A 439 -15.85 -3.87 -34.65
CA ALA A 439 -16.15 -3.87 -36.09
C ALA A 439 -14.86 -3.94 -36.93
N LYS A 440 -13.93 -3.04 -36.65
CA LYS A 440 -12.61 -3.03 -37.32
C LYS A 440 -11.84 -4.33 -37.14
N ALA A 441 -11.91 -4.97 -35.95
CA ALA A 441 -11.18 -6.21 -35.69
C ALA A 441 -11.72 -7.40 -36.49
N VAL A 442 -13.02 -7.41 -36.77
CA VAL A 442 -13.66 -8.50 -37.60
C VAL A 442 -13.90 -8.11 -39.05
N GLY A 443 -13.42 -6.94 -39.48
CA GLY A 443 -13.50 -6.48 -40.87
C GLY A 443 -14.90 -5.99 -41.29
N VAL A 444 -15.69 -5.49 -40.34
CA VAL A 444 -17.01 -4.88 -40.60
C VAL A 444 -16.86 -3.37 -40.73
N SER A 445 -17.57 -2.73 -41.69
CA SER A 445 -17.57 -1.27 -41.85
C SER A 445 -18.65 -0.63 -40.93
N LEU A 446 -18.33 0.53 -40.36
CA LEU A 446 -19.27 1.36 -39.62
C LEU A 446 -19.27 2.77 -40.24
N ASP A 447 -20.17 2.99 -41.20
CA ASP A 447 -20.16 4.21 -42.04
C ASP A 447 -20.88 5.38 -41.37
N HIS A 448 -21.88 5.12 -40.50
CA HIS A 448 -22.65 6.11 -39.77
C HIS A 448 -22.80 5.67 -38.32
N HIS A 449 -22.10 6.31 -37.37
CA HIS A 449 -22.15 6.00 -35.97
C HIS A 449 -23.19 6.89 -35.24
N HIS A 450 -23.83 6.34 -34.21
CA HIS A 450 -24.88 6.97 -33.39
C HIS A 450 -26.23 7.17 -34.13
N ARG A 451 -26.64 6.17 -34.90
CA ARG A 451 -27.98 5.95 -35.39
C ARG A 451 -28.34 4.51 -35.06
N ALA A 452 -29.40 4.31 -34.27
CA ALA A 452 -29.74 3.00 -33.72
C ALA A 452 -29.82 1.88 -34.78
N VAL A 453 -30.35 2.14 -35.99
CA VAL A 453 -30.44 1.13 -37.04
C VAL A 453 -29.09 0.81 -37.68
N ASP A 454 -28.17 1.77 -37.77
CA ASP A 454 -26.86 1.56 -38.38
C ASP A 454 -25.93 0.83 -37.38
N ASP A 455 -26.01 1.20 -36.10
CA ASP A 455 -25.30 0.52 -35.02
C ASP A 455 -25.85 -0.92 -34.80
N ALA A 456 -27.16 -1.14 -34.89
CA ALA A 456 -27.76 -2.47 -34.89
C ALA A 456 -27.34 -3.31 -36.12
N ALA A 457 -27.25 -2.70 -37.31
CA ALA A 457 -26.79 -3.39 -38.52
C ALA A 457 -25.31 -3.79 -38.45
N CYS A 458 -24.46 -2.87 -37.96
CA CYS A 458 -23.06 -3.18 -37.73
C CYS A 458 -22.91 -4.29 -36.68
N THR A 459 -23.66 -4.20 -35.56
CA THR A 459 -23.68 -5.25 -34.55
C THR A 459 -24.18 -6.58 -35.08
N ALA A 460 -25.13 -6.58 -36.00
CA ALA A 460 -25.62 -7.81 -36.67
C ALA A 460 -24.55 -8.45 -37.55
N GLU A 461 -23.81 -7.67 -38.33
CA GLU A 461 -22.69 -8.17 -39.12
C GLU A 461 -21.57 -8.73 -38.22
N ILE A 462 -21.23 -8.03 -37.12
CA ILE A 462 -20.30 -8.52 -36.09
C ILE A 462 -20.81 -9.85 -35.52
N PHE A 463 -22.10 -9.92 -35.13
CA PHE A 463 -22.70 -11.10 -34.55
C PHE A 463 -22.63 -12.30 -35.53
N VAL A 464 -22.90 -12.09 -36.80
CA VAL A 464 -22.75 -13.14 -37.86
C VAL A 464 -21.31 -13.66 -37.90
N ARG A 465 -20.33 -12.76 -37.90
CA ARG A 465 -18.90 -13.16 -37.84
C ARG A 465 -18.56 -13.92 -36.56
N PHE A 466 -19.09 -13.50 -35.46
CA PHE A 466 -18.91 -14.21 -34.21
C PHE A 466 -19.53 -15.61 -34.21
N VAL A 467 -20.70 -15.78 -34.79
CA VAL A 467 -21.31 -17.11 -34.96
C VAL A 467 -20.45 -18.03 -35.87
N GLU A 468 -19.83 -17.48 -36.95
CA GLU A 468 -18.85 -18.23 -37.75
C GLU A 468 -17.66 -18.68 -36.90
N MET A 469 -17.07 -17.78 -36.09
CA MET A 469 -15.95 -18.09 -35.19
C MET A 469 -16.31 -19.07 -34.08
N LEU A 470 -17.56 -19.07 -33.59
CA LEU A 470 -18.06 -20.02 -32.60
C LEU A 470 -18.19 -21.41 -33.20
N ARG A 471 -18.68 -21.53 -34.45
CA ARG A 471 -18.74 -22.80 -35.19
C ARG A 471 -17.37 -23.44 -35.38
N GLU A 472 -16.32 -22.60 -35.64
CA GLU A 472 -14.93 -23.07 -35.72
C GLU A 472 -14.42 -23.65 -34.37
N ARG A 473 -15.12 -23.36 -33.28
CA ARG A 473 -14.81 -23.84 -31.91
C ARG A 473 -15.80 -24.89 -31.42
N ASP A 474 -16.61 -25.45 -32.26
CA ASP A 474 -17.65 -26.44 -31.95
C ASP A 474 -18.72 -25.94 -30.97
N ILE A 475 -19.03 -24.64 -30.96
CA ILE A 475 -20.08 -24.01 -30.15
C ILE A 475 -21.28 -23.72 -31.06
N PHE A 476 -22.39 -24.43 -30.85
CA PHE A 476 -23.58 -24.39 -31.71
C PHE A 476 -24.86 -23.90 -31.03
N ASP A 477 -24.82 -23.67 -29.73
CA ASP A 477 -25.94 -23.19 -28.93
C ASP A 477 -25.52 -22.19 -27.86
N VAL A 478 -26.51 -21.49 -27.31
CA VAL A 478 -26.27 -20.41 -26.30
C VAL A 478 -25.84 -20.92 -24.94
N ASP A 479 -26.21 -22.16 -24.57
CA ASP A 479 -25.82 -22.73 -23.27
C ASP A 479 -24.33 -23.10 -23.30
N THR A 480 -23.88 -23.79 -24.38
CA THR A 480 -22.46 -24.09 -24.61
C THR A 480 -21.62 -22.80 -24.70
N LEU A 481 -22.16 -21.73 -25.29
CA LEU A 481 -21.49 -20.43 -25.29
C LEU A 481 -21.29 -19.87 -23.86
N ASN A 482 -22.27 -19.98 -23.00
CA ASN A 482 -22.15 -19.55 -21.60
C ASN A 482 -21.14 -20.40 -20.82
N GLU A 483 -21.15 -21.73 -21.03
CA GLU A 483 -20.23 -22.65 -20.33
C GLU A 483 -18.76 -22.39 -20.71
N GLN A 484 -18.47 -22.11 -21.99
CA GLN A 484 -17.11 -21.95 -22.47
C GLN A 484 -16.62 -20.49 -22.47
N GLY A 485 -17.53 -19.53 -22.51
CA GLY A 485 -17.22 -18.11 -22.80
C GLY A 485 -16.51 -17.34 -21.68
N ASN A 486 -16.56 -17.80 -20.44
CA ASN A 486 -16.11 -17.03 -19.26
C ASN A 486 -14.82 -17.54 -18.62
N VAL A 487 -14.13 -18.55 -19.16
CA VAL A 487 -13.09 -19.29 -18.41
C VAL A 487 -11.66 -18.78 -18.60
N SER A 488 -11.38 -17.88 -19.52
CA SER A 488 -10.01 -17.43 -19.80
C SER A 488 -9.51 -16.42 -18.76
N VAL A 489 -8.34 -16.67 -18.15
CA VAL A 489 -7.64 -15.71 -17.26
C VAL A 489 -7.48 -14.34 -17.93
N ASN A 490 -7.14 -14.31 -19.22
CA ASN A 490 -6.99 -13.07 -19.98
C ASN A 490 -8.32 -12.32 -20.14
N THR A 491 -9.44 -13.02 -20.18
CA THR A 491 -10.78 -12.42 -20.17
C THR A 491 -11.07 -11.82 -18.82
N ILE A 492 -10.85 -12.57 -17.73
CA ILE A 492 -11.06 -12.12 -16.35
C ILE A 492 -10.25 -10.84 -16.06
N LYS A 493 -8.98 -10.79 -16.49
CA LYS A 493 -8.12 -9.60 -16.37
C LYS A 493 -8.68 -8.34 -17.04
N LYS A 494 -9.62 -8.45 -17.97
CA LYS A 494 -10.23 -7.34 -18.73
C LYS A 494 -11.62 -6.96 -18.28
N LEU A 495 -12.27 -7.76 -17.44
CA LEU A 495 -13.58 -7.46 -16.86
C LEU A 495 -13.50 -6.26 -15.90
N PRO A 496 -14.63 -5.54 -15.70
CA PRO A 496 -14.69 -4.49 -14.68
C PRO A 496 -14.45 -5.07 -13.29
N THR A 497 -13.93 -4.25 -12.38
CA THR A 497 -13.74 -4.60 -10.98
C THR A 497 -14.71 -3.82 -10.12
N TYR A 498 -15.23 -4.44 -9.08
CA TYR A 498 -16.09 -3.86 -8.06
C TYR A 498 -15.47 -4.09 -6.70
N HIS A 499 -15.75 -3.22 -5.73
CA HIS A 499 -15.30 -3.41 -4.36
C HIS A 499 -16.20 -4.44 -3.65
N ALA A 500 -15.60 -5.23 -2.78
CA ALA A 500 -16.28 -6.18 -1.90
C ALA A 500 -15.45 -6.40 -0.64
N ILE A 501 -16.08 -6.38 0.54
CA ILE A 501 -15.40 -6.66 1.80
C ILE A 501 -15.38 -8.15 2.04
N ILE A 502 -14.21 -8.76 2.19
CA ILE A 502 -14.04 -10.17 2.51
C ILE A 502 -13.40 -10.27 3.89
N LEU A 503 -14.10 -10.89 4.85
CA LEU A 503 -13.62 -11.06 6.23
C LEU A 503 -13.33 -12.54 6.50
N ALA A 504 -12.21 -12.83 7.15
CA ALA A 504 -11.86 -14.15 7.65
C ALA A 504 -12.65 -14.45 8.94
N ARG A 505 -13.49 -15.48 8.91
CA ARG A 505 -14.35 -15.87 10.02
C ARG A 505 -13.64 -16.72 11.06
N ASN A 506 -12.71 -17.57 10.63
CA ASN A 506 -11.97 -18.51 11.44
C ASN A 506 -10.61 -18.82 10.79
N GLU A 507 -9.85 -19.75 11.34
CA GLU A 507 -8.52 -20.12 10.83
C GLU A 507 -8.56 -20.64 9.39
N THR A 508 -9.56 -21.45 9.01
CA THR A 508 -9.74 -21.89 7.60
C THR A 508 -9.96 -20.68 6.69
N GLY A 509 -10.81 -19.74 7.11
CA GLY A 509 -11.06 -18.51 6.38
C GLY A 509 -9.80 -17.65 6.25
N ARG A 510 -8.94 -17.59 7.27
CA ARG A 510 -7.66 -16.88 7.19
C ARG A 510 -6.77 -17.44 6.08
N VAL A 511 -6.60 -18.75 6.03
CA VAL A 511 -5.81 -19.42 4.98
C VAL A 511 -6.44 -19.22 3.59
N ASN A 512 -7.76 -19.32 3.48
CA ASN A 512 -8.47 -19.10 2.22
C ASN A 512 -8.39 -17.63 1.78
N LEU A 513 -8.43 -16.66 2.70
CA LEU A 513 -8.18 -15.25 2.40
C LEU A 513 -6.76 -15.06 1.84
N TYR A 514 -5.75 -15.70 2.43
CA TYR A 514 -4.38 -15.63 1.94
C TYR A 514 -4.23 -16.25 0.54
N LYS A 515 -4.93 -17.37 0.27
CA LYS A 515 -5.00 -17.97 -1.07
C LYS A 515 -5.65 -17.02 -2.08
N LEU A 516 -6.73 -16.33 -1.71
CA LEU A 516 -7.35 -15.32 -2.56
C LEU A 516 -6.38 -14.17 -2.90
N VAL A 517 -5.67 -13.65 -1.88
CA VAL A 517 -4.65 -12.61 -2.08
C VAL A 517 -3.53 -13.12 -2.99
N SER A 518 -2.97 -14.31 -2.73
CA SER A 518 -1.93 -14.90 -3.58
C SER A 518 -2.37 -15.03 -5.04
N GLN A 519 -3.54 -15.61 -5.28
CA GLN A 519 -4.05 -15.81 -6.64
C GLN A 519 -4.37 -14.49 -7.34
N SER A 520 -4.92 -13.50 -6.63
CA SER A 520 -5.22 -12.19 -7.20
C SER A 520 -3.97 -11.45 -7.65
N HIS A 521 -2.85 -11.60 -6.93
CA HIS A 521 -1.58 -10.97 -7.24
C HIS A 521 -0.76 -11.75 -8.28
N LEU A 522 -0.77 -13.08 -8.25
CA LEU A 522 0.04 -13.91 -9.15
C LEU A 522 -0.65 -14.17 -10.50
N LYS A 523 -1.94 -14.48 -10.47
CA LYS A 523 -2.66 -14.99 -11.65
C LYS A 523 -3.56 -13.95 -12.30
N TYR A 524 -4.25 -13.14 -11.49
CA TYR A 524 -5.31 -12.25 -11.96
C TYR A 524 -4.95 -10.76 -11.88
N TYR A 525 -3.71 -10.42 -11.59
CA TYR A 525 -3.26 -9.03 -11.51
C TYR A 525 -3.32 -8.34 -12.87
N ARG A 526 -3.90 -7.15 -12.93
CA ARG A 526 -3.80 -6.19 -14.01
C ARG A 526 -4.10 -4.80 -13.46
N ARG A 527 -3.08 -3.98 -13.19
CA ARG A 527 -3.13 -2.69 -12.49
C ARG A 527 -3.60 -2.78 -11.03
N ARG A 528 -4.43 -3.76 -10.68
CA ARG A 528 -4.93 -4.09 -9.34
C ARG A 528 -5.15 -5.59 -9.23
N PRO A 529 -5.04 -6.16 -8.02
CA PRO A 529 -5.26 -7.59 -7.79
C PRO A 529 -6.74 -7.91 -7.90
N ARG A 530 -7.12 -8.73 -8.89
CA ARG A 530 -8.52 -9.08 -9.17
C ARG A 530 -8.90 -10.39 -8.49
N VAL A 531 -10.09 -10.42 -7.89
CA VAL A 531 -10.67 -11.62 -7.30
C VAL A 531 -11.88 -12.04 -8.13
N PRO A 532 -11.80 -13.10 -8.96
CA PRO A 532 -12.95 -13.65 -9.66
C PRO A 532 -13.97 -14.23 -8.66
N LYS A 533 -15.26 -14.04 -8.91
CA LYS A 533 -16.33 -14.67 -8.09
C LYS A 533 -16.22 -16.18 -8.06
N SER A 534 -15.84 -16.80 -9.18
CA SER A 534 -15.61 -18.26 -9.26
C SER A 534 -14.53 -18.71 -8.26
N LEU A 535 -13.40 -18.02 -8.20
CA LEU A 535 -12.33 -18.30 -7.25
C LEU A 535 -12.78 -18.07 -5.81
N PHE A 536 -13.54 -17.00 -5.55
CA PHE A 536 -14.11 -16.76 -4.22
C PHE A 536 -15.03 -17.89 -3.79
N LEU A 537 -15.89 -18.39 -4.68
CA LEU A 537 -16.80 -19.52 -4.36
C LEU A 537 -16.03 -20.81 -4.09
N GLU A 538 -14.94 -21.07 -4.79
CA GLU A 538 -14.04 -22.21 -4.54
C GLU A 538 -13.42 -22.15 -3.12
N LEU A 539 -13.03 -20.96 -2.68
CA LEU A 539 -12.35 -20.71 -1.40
C LEU A 539 -13.27 -20.12 -0.31
N ARG A 540 -14.61 -20.21 -0.50
CA ARG A 540 -15.60 -19.54 0.37
C ARG A 540 -15.60 -20.01 1.81
N GLU A 541 -15.12 -21.22 2.10
CA GLU A 541 -15.18 -21.79 3.44
C GLU A 541 -14.44 -20.89 4.46
N GLY A 542 -15.14 -20.56 5.55
CA GLY A 542 -14.60 -19.68 6.60
C GLY A 542 -14.52 -18.21 6.24
N LEU A 543 -15.10 -17.77 5.12
CA LEU A 543 -15.13 -16.37 4.68
C LEU A 543 -16.56 -15.80 4.77
N LEU A 544 -16.65 -14.49 5.06
CA LEU A 544 -17.83 -13.66 4.91
C LEU A 544 -17.57 -12.61 3.83
N ILE A 545 -18.60 -12.28 3.02
CA ILE A 545 -18.49 -11.25 1.99
C ILE A 545 -19.60 -10.21 2.13
N GLY A 546 -19.21 -8.93 2.12
CA GLY A 546 -20.07 -7.75 2.14
C GLY A 546 -20.06 -6.99 0.82
N SER A 547 -21.13 -6.23 0.56
CA SER A 547 -21.33 -5.52 -0.72
C SER A 547 -20.45 -4.27 -0.92
N ALA A 548 -19.70 -3.87 0.11
CA ALA A 548 -18.81 -2.71 0.14
C ALA A 548 -19.48 -1.36 -0.17
N CYS A 549 -18.67 -0.36 -0.58
CA CYS A 549 -18.98 1.03 -0.79
C CYS A 549 -19.74 1.30 -2.11
N GLU A 550 -19.76 2.56 -2.56
CA GLU A 550 -20.36 2.98 -3.82
C GLU A 550 -19.70 2.32 -5.05
N ALA A 551 -18.41 1.95 -4.95
CA ALA A 551 -17.70 1.20 -6.00
C ALA A 551 -18.06 -0.30 -6.00
N GLY A 552 -18.89 -0.74 -5.07
CA GLY A 552 -19.42 -2.10 -4.98
C GLY A 552 -20.40 -2.41 -6.10
N GLU A 553 -20.47 -3.69 -6.46
CA GLU A 553 -21.29 -4.12 -7.59
C GLU A 553 -22.79 -3.89 -7.39
N LEU A 554 -23.29 -4.10 -6.16
CA LEU A 554 -24.70 -3.85 -5.83
C LEU A 554 -25.04 -2.36 -5.95
N TYR A 555 -24.22 -1.47 -5.36
CA TYR A 555 -24.45 -0.04 -5.42
C TYR A 555 -24.43 0.45 -6.88
N GLN A 556 -23.45 0.01 -7.69
CA GLN A 556 -23.36 0.33 -9.11
C GLN A 556 -24.55 -0.22 -9.92
N ALA A 557 -25.07 -1.40 -9.56
CA ALA A 557 -26.29 -1.94 -10.17
C ALA A 557 -27.52 -1.10 -9.84
N LEU A 558 -27.64 -0.61 -8.61
CA LEU A 558 -28.72 0.29 -8.21
C LEU A 558 -28.63 1.65 -8.92
N LEU A 559 -27.43 2.22 -9.05
CA LEU A 559 -27.21 3.47 -9.79
C LEU A 559 -27.67 3.37 -11.24
N ARG A 560 -27.37 2.27 -11.94
CA ARG A 560 -27.79 2.07 -13.34
C ARG A 560 -29.22 1.55 -13.47
N ASN A 561 -29.94 1.38 -12.35
CA ASN A 561 -31.29 0.82 -12.31
C ASN A 561 -31.36 -0.57 -12.97
N ALA A 562 -30.44 -1.46 -12.59
CA ALA A 562 -30.41 -2.82 -13.09
C ALA A 562 -31.75 -3.55 -12.82
N PRO A 563 -32.15 -4.50 -13.68
CA PRO A 563 -33.39 -5.29 -13.51
C PRO A 563 -33.42 -6.06 -12.18
N GLU A 564 -34.61 -6.24 -11.64
CA GLU A 564 -34.80 -6.95 -10.35
C GLU A 564 -34.15 -8.34 -10.29
N PRO A 565 -34.17 -9.18 -11.35
CA PRO A 565 -33.47 -10.47 -11.32
C PRO A 565 -31.95 -10.35 -11.16
N GLU A 566 -31.34 -9.33 -11.78
CA GLU A 566 -29.92 -9.06 -11.61
C GLU A 566 -29.62 -8.60 -10.17
N ILE A 567 -30.39 -7.65 -9.65
CA ILE A 567 -30.26 -7.21 -8.25
C ILE A 567 -30.42 -8.37 -7.28
N ALA A 568 -31.43 -9.25 -7.49
CA ALA A 568 -31.65 -10.43 -6.67
C ALA A 568 -30.44 -11.39 -6.72
N ARG A 569 -29.88 -11.63 -7.90
CA ARG A 569 -28.65 -12.44 -8.06
C ARG A 569 -27.50 -11.84 -7.27
N LEU A 570 -27.28 -10.53 -7.35
CA LEU A 570 -26.21 -9.82 -6.64
C LEU A 570 -26.41 -9.89 -5.12
N VAL A 571 -27.60 -9.57 -4.62
CA VAL A 571 -27.90 -9.60 -3.18
C VAL A 571 -27.72 -11.01 -2.59
N ASN A 572 -28.11 -12.05 -3.33
CA ASN A 572 -27.94 -13.44 -2.87
C ASN A 572 -26.47 -13.86 -2.77
N PHE A 573 -25.57 -13.26 -3.55
CA PHE A 573 -24.15 -13.56 -3.50
C PHE A 573 -23.49 -13.09 -2.20
N TYR A 574 -23.90 -11.93 -1.63
CA TYR A 574 -23.35 -11.36 -0.42
C TYR A 574 -23.95 -11.96 0.86
N ASP A 575 -23.14 -12.04 1.93
CA ASP A 575 -23.59 -12.47 3.25
C ASP A 575 -24.25 -11.31 4.01
N TYR A 576 -23.79 -10.08 3.78
CA TYR A 576 -24.36 -8.84 4.31
C TYR A 576 -24.23 -7.71 3.29
N LEU A 577 -25.07 -6.69 3.47
CA LEU A 577 -25.06 -5.50 2.63
C LEU A 577 -24.52 -4.30 3.41
N GLU A 578 -23.97 -3.33 2.72
CA GLU A 578 -23.33 -2.16 3.31
C GLU A 578 -23.99 -0.88 2.83
N ILE A 579 -24.13 0.08 3.74
CA ILE A 579 -24.50 1.46 3.48
C ILE A 579 -23.52 2.38 4.19
N GLN A 580 -23.31 3.58 3.62
CA GLN A 580 -22.33 4.53 4.11
C GLN A 580 -22.96 5.90 4.34
N PRO A 581 -22.33 6.80 5.16
CA PRO A 581 -22.74 8.17 5.33
C PRO A 581 -22.89 8.90 4.00
N LEU A 582 -23.86 9.79 3.88
CA LEU A 582 -24.13 10.52 2.63
C LEU A 582 -22.90 11.33 2.17
N GLY A 583 -22.14 11.88 3.13
CA GLY A 583 -20.92 12.62 2.85
C GLY A 583 -19.84 11.82 2.07
N ASN A 584 -19.78 10.50 2.26
CA ASN A 584 -18.84 9.64 1.53
C ASN A 584 -19.11 9.67 0.01
N ASN A 585 -20.38 9.82 -0.39
CA ASN A 585 -20.85 9.76 -1.77
C ASN A 585 -21.25 11.13 -2.35
N ALA A 586 -21.04 12.21 -1.59
CA ALA A 586 -21.44 13.57 -2.01
C ALA A 586 -20.74 14.04 -3.31
N PHE A 587 -19.56 13.48 -3.64
CA PHE A 587 -18.85 13.76 -4.89
C PHE A 587 -19.69 13.42 -6.13
N MET A 588 -20.62 12.46 -6.04
CA MET A 588 -21.52 12.10 -7.15
C MET A 588 -22.48 13.22 -7.52
N ILE A 589 -22.88 14.07 -6.54
CA ILE A 589 -23.75 15.22 -6.77
C ILE A 589 -23.01 16.31 -7.54
N ALA A 590 -21.71 16.43 -7.31
CA ALA A 590 -20.85 17.42 -7.96
C ALA A 590 -20.33 16.97 -9.34
N ASP A 591 -20.47 15.70 -9.71
CA ASP A 591 -20.00 15.18 -11.00
C ASP A 591 -21.03 15.50 -12.10
N GLU A 592 -20.75 16.56 -12.89
CA GLU A 592 -21.57 16.97 -14.04
C GLU A 592 -21.80 15.86 -15.09
N LYS A 593 -21.02 14.77 -15.04
CA LYS A 593 -21.17 13.61 -15.93
C LYS A 593 -22.13 12.57 -15.36
N ASN A 594 -22.56 12.71 -14.12
CA ASN A 594 -23.42 11.78 -13.43
C ASN A 594 -24.86 12.33 -13.34
N ASP A 595 -25.70 11.96 -14.29
CA ASP A 595 -27.11 12.37 -14.33
C ASP A 595 -28.00 11.59 -13.34
N ARG A 596 -27.42 10.74 -12.47
CA ARG A 596 -28.16 9.75 -11.66
C ARG A 596 -28.34 10.16 -10.20
N VAL A 597 -27.42 10.99 -9.70
CA VAL A 597 -27.43 11.50 -8.34
C VAL A 597 -27.28 13.01 -8.41
N ASN A 598 -28.33 13.76 -8.04
CA ASN A 598 -28.38 15.21 -8.13
C ASN A 598 -28.55 15.86 -6.76
N SER A 599 -28.86 15.07 -5.72
CA SER A 599 -29.17 15.56 -4.40
C SER A 599 -28.89 14.55 -3.31
N ASN A 600 -28.86 14.98 -2.04
CA ASN A 600 -28.75 14.07 -0.90
C ASN A 600 -29.96 13.12 -0.80
N GLU A 601 -31.14 13.55 -1.28
CA GLU A 601 -32.34 12.73 -1.33
C GLU A 601 -32.15 11.51 -2.20
N ASP A 602 -31.43 11.63 -3.34
CA ASP A 602 -31.12 10.50 -4.22
C ASP A 602 -30.20 9.49 -3.51
N LEU A 603 -29.21 9.97 -2.75
CA LEU A 603 -28.33 9.11 -1.94
C LEU A 603 -29.11 8.41 -0.82
N ILE A 604 -30.02 9.12 -0.15
CA ILE A 604 -30.91 8.55 0.86
C ILE A 604 -31.79 7.45 0.26
N GLU A 605 -32.34 7.67 -0.92
CA GLU A 605 -33.17 6.69 -1.63
C GLU A 605 -32.40 5.40 -1.96
N ILE A 606 -31.13 5.52 -2.39
CA ILE A 606 -30.27 4.37 -2.65
C ILE A 606 -30.03 3.59 -1.35
N ASN A 607 -29.65 4.26 -0.26
CA ASN A 607 -29.43 3.62 1.04
C ASN A 607 -30.72 2.93 1.55
N LYS A 608 -31.89 3.59 1.45
CA LYS A 608 -33.19 2.99 1.79
C LYS A 608 -33.51 1.77 0.93
N LYS A 609 -33.14 1.80 -0.35
CA LYS A 609 -33.32 0.67 -1.26
C LYS A 609 -32.46 -0.53 -0.86
N ILE A 610 -31.20 -0.29 -0.46
CA ILE A 610 -30.30 -1.34 0.07
C ILE A 610 -30.86 -1.93 1.35
N VAL A 611 -31.35 -1.10 2.29
CA VAL A 611 -32.00 -1.55 3.54
C VAL A 611 -33.24 -2.43 3.24
N LYS A 612 -34.10 -1.98 2.33
CA LYS A 612 -35.27 -2.73 1.89
C LYS A 612 -34.89 -4.08 1.25
N LEU A 613 -33.84 -4.11 0.45
CA LEU A 613 -33.32 -5.37 -0.12
C LEU A 613 -32.79 -6.29 0.98
N GLY A 614 -32.09 -5.76 1.99
CA GLY A 614 -31.68 -6.52 3.17
C GLY A 614 -32.85 -7.18 3.88
N ASP A 615 -33.94 -6.44 4.15
CA ASP A 615 -35.15 -6.97 4.75
C ASP A 615 -35.81 -8.05 3.87
N GLN A 616 -35.91 -7.78 2.56
CA GLN A 616 -36.54 -8.70 1.59
C GLN A 616 -35.78 -10.02 1.47
N PHE A 617 -34.46 -9.96 1.40
CA PHE A 617 -33.59 -11.16 1.23
C PHE A 617 -33.05 -11.71 2.55
N LYS A 618 -33.44 -11.14 3.69
CA LYS A 618 -33.00 -11.51 5.05
C LYS A 618 -31.48 -11.43 5.20
N LYS A 619 -30.87 -10.42 4.59
CA LYS A 619 -29.45 -10.11 4.71
C LYS A 619 -29.25 -9.00 5.72
N PRO A 620 -28.33 -9.12 6.70
CA PRO A 620 -27.98 -7.99 7.55
C PRO A 620 -27.48 -6.80 6.71
N VAL A 621 -27.95 -5.60 7.01
CA VAL A 621 -27.40 -4.38 6.45
C VAL A 621 -26.58 -3.68 7.53
N VAL A 622 -25.37 -3.33 7.23
CA VAL A 622 -24.44 -2.67 8.16
C VAL A 622 -24.09 -1.26 7.68
N ALA A 623 -23.97 -0.34 8.62
CA ALA A 623 -23.49 1.00 8.36
C ALA A 623 -22.00 1.11 8.70
N THR A 624 -21.17 1.48 7.72
CA THR A 624 -19.71 1.60 7.85
C THR A 624 -19.24 2.99 7.49
N CYS A 625 -18.04 3.38 7.97
CA CYS A 625 -17.47 4.69 7.67
C CYS A 625 -16.58 4.71 6.43
N ASP A 626 -16.06 3.55 6.01
CA ASP A 626 -15.01 3.49 4.99
C ASP A 626 -13.78 4.31 5.41
N VAL A 627 -13.23 3.95 6.56
CA VAL A 627 -12.22 4.76 7.26
C VAL A 627 -10.93 4.82 6.48
N HIS A 628 -10.46 6.01 6.12
CA HIS A 628 -9.15 6.26 5.51
C HIS A 628 -8.25 7.13 6.40
N PHE A 629 -8.84 7.84 7.35
CA PHE A 629 -8.13 8.62 8.36
C PHE A 629 -8.87 8.61 9.70
N MET A 630 -8.15 8.93 10.79
CA MET A 630 -8.65 8.75 12.15
C MET A 630 -9.66 9.83 12.55
N ASP A 631 -9.26 11.07 12.47
CA ASP A 631 -10.05 12.23 12.90
C ASP A 631 -10.28 13.18 11.71
N PRO A 632 -11.31 14.02 11.70
CA PRO A 632 -11.61 14.91 10.58
C PRO A 632 -10.44 15.79 10.13
N GLU A 633 -9.58 16.20 11.07
CA GLU A 633 -8.41 17.04 10.83
C GLU A 633 -7.28 16.30 10.07
N ASP A 634 -7.27 14.97 10.08
CA ASP A 634 -6.26 14.15 9.40
C ASP A 634 -6.49 14.08 7.87
N GLU A 635 -7.62 14.56 7.40
CA GLU A 635 -7.96 14.65 5.97
C GLU A 635 -6.85 15.33 5.15
N ILE A 636 -6.15 16.31 5.74
CA ILE A 636 -5.06 17.03 5.07
C ILE A 636 -3.92 16.10 4.61
N TYR A 637 -3.64 15.04 5.35
CA TYR A 637 -2.60 14.09 4.96
C TYR A 637 -2.99 13.33 3.69
N ARG A 638 -4.24 12.85 3.62
CA ARG A 638 -4.77 12.17 2.44
C ARG A 638 -4.83 13.11 1.22
N ARG A 639 -5.30 14.32 1.40
CA ARG A 639 -5.34 15.38 0.38
C ARG A 639 -3.98 15.62 -0.25
N ILE A 640 -2.93 15.76 0.57
CA ILE A 640 -1.57 15.97 0.11
C ILE A 640 -1.04 14.78 -0.68
N ILE A 641 -1.30 13.55 -0.21
CA ILE A 641 -0.88 12.32 -0.89
C ILE A 641 -1.58 12.19 -2.25
N MET A 642 -2.88 12.42 -2.32
CA MET A 642 -3.65 12.36 -3.56
C MET A 642 -3.20 13.44 -4.55
N ALA A 643 -2.98 14.66 -4.09
CA ALA A 643 -2.44 15.73 -4.93
C ALA A 643 -1.05 15.37 -5.47
N GLY A 644 -0.17 14.82 -4.63
CA GLY A 644 1.15 14.36 -5.02
C GLY A 644 1.13 13.21 -6.05
N ASN A 645 0.04 12.45 -6.10
CA ASN A 645 -0.21 11.40 -7.11
C ASN A 645 -0.90 11.95 -8.38
N GLY A 646 -1.22 13.23 -8.45
CA GLY A 646 -1.80 13.89 -9.61
C GLY A 646 -3.32 13.78 -9.74
N PHE A 647 -4.03 13.49 -8.65
CA PHE A 647 -5.48 13.56 -8.64
C PHE A 647 -5.95 15.02 -8.66
N SER A 648 -6.75 15.36 -9.67
CA SER A 648 -7.25 16.74 -9.89
C SER A 648 -8.29 17.19 -8.88
N ASP A 649 -8.95 16.25 -8.23
CA ASP A 649 -10.03 16.41 -7.23
C ASP A 649 -9.52 16.24 -5.78
N ALA A 650 -8.21 16.19 -5.59
CA ALA A 650 -7.59 15.98 -4.28
C ALA A 650 -8.05 16.96 -3.20
N ASP A 651 -8.44 18.19 -3.57
CA ASP A 651 -8.94 19.20 -2.63
C ASP A 651 -10.39 18.97 -2.16
N ASN A 652 -11.13 18.06 -2.80
CA ASN A 652 -12.50 17.68 -2.46
C ASN A 652 -12.54 16.30 -1.79
N GLN A 653 -12.02 16.21 -0.57
CA GLN A 653 -12.01 14.96 0.18
C GLN A 653 -13.38 14.59 0.72
N ALA A 654 -13.75 13.30 0.57
CA ALA A 654 -14.87 12.73 1.31
C ALA A 654 -14.51 12.60 2.81
N PRO A 655 -15.47 12.75 3.74
CA PRO A 655 -15.22 12.69 5.19
C PRO A 655 -15.06 11.24 5.70
N LEU A 656 -14.03 10.54 5.25
CA LEU A 656 -13.76 9.12 5.49
C LEU A 656 -13.04 8.89 6.83
N TYR A 657 -13.54 9.51 7.91
CA TYR A 657 -12.94 9.37 9.24
C TYR A 657 -13.68 8.34 10.10
N LEU A 658 -13.00 7.84 11.13
CA LEU A 658 -13.61 6.93 12.11
C LEU A 658 -14.65 7.69 12.95
N ARG A 659 -15.94 7.41 12.75
CA ARG A 659 -17.04 8.03 13.49
C ARG A 659 -17.38 7.28 14.76
N THR A 660 -17.81 7.99 15.79
CA THR A 660 -18.40 7.42 17.01
C THR A 660 -19.76 6.78 16.71
N THR A 661 -20.27 6.02 17.66
CA THR A 661 -21.61 5.42 17.53
C THR A 661 -22.70 6.50 17.42
N GLU A 662 -22.60 7.57 18.21
CA GLU A 662 -23.54 8.68 18.15
C GLU A 662 -23.51 9.40 16.81
N GLU A 663 -22.34 9.71 16.27
CA GLU A 663 -22.18 10.33 14.95
C GLU A 663 -22.81 9.46 13.86
N MET A 664 -22.62 8.14 13.91
CA MET A 664 -23.23 7.24 12.94
C MET A 664 -24.75 7.13 13.09
N LEU A 665 -25.29 7.13 14.31
CA LEU A 665 -26.74 7.16 14.52
C LEU A 665 -27.36 8.46 14.00
N GLU A 666 -26.66 9.59 14.11
CA GLU A 666 -27.11 10.88 13.54
C GLU A 666 -27.08 10.83 12.01
N GLU A 667 -26.02 10.33 11.38
CA GLU A 667 -25.89 10.17 9.92
C GLU A 667 -27.04 9.36 9.32
N PHE A 668 -27.50 8.31 10.00
CA PHE A 668 -28.56 7.42 9.53
C PHE A 668 -29.94 7.70 10.13
N SER A 669 -30.12 8.85 10.80
CA SER A 669 -31.39 9.25 11.43
C SER A 669 -32.59 9.26 10.47
N TYR A 670 -32.35 9.47 9.17
CA TYR A 670 -33.37 9.43 8.11
C TYR A 670 -34.04 8.05 7.91
N LEU A 671 -33.46 6.97 8.47
CA LEU A 671 -34.05 5.65 8.48
C LEU A 671 -35.07 5.43 9.62
N GLY A 672 -35.16 6.38 10.58
CA GLY A 672 -35.82 6.23 11.87
C GLY A 672 -34.98 5.53 12.91
N SER A 673 -35.24 5.79 14.19
CA SER A 673 -34.37 5.37 15.30
C SER A 673 -34.14 3.85 15.39
N GLU A 674 -35.16 3.05 15.22
CA GLU A 674 -35.05 1.57 15.31
C GLU A 674 -34.18 1.00 14.17
N LYS A 675 -34.39 1.47 12.93
CA LYS A 675 -33.64 0.97 11.78
C LYS A 675 -32.21 1.52 11.79
N ALA A 676 -31.97 2.76 12.25
CA ALA A 676 -30.64 3.32 12.44
C ALA A 676 -29.83 2.50 13.49
N GLU A 677 -30.45 2.19 14.64
CA GLU A 677 -29.84 1.31 15.66
C GLU A 677 -29.57 -0.09 15.11
N GLU A 678 -30.46 -0.64 14.33
CA GLU A 678 -30.28 -1.96 13.69
C GLU A 678 -29.04 -1.97 12.79
N VAL A 679 -28.89 -1.01 11.86
CA VAL A 679 -27.80 -1.02 10.87
C VAL A 679 -26.46 -0.57 11.46
N VAL A 680 -26.48 0.39 12.41
CA VAL A 680 -25.27 0.95 13.02
C VAL A 680 -24.72 0.05 14.14
N ILE A 681 -25.58 -0.44 15.03
CA ILE A 681 -25.15 -1.16 16.24
C ILE A 681 -25.44 -2.66 16.11
N THR A 682 -26.70 -3.06 15.94
CA THR A 682 -27.11 -4.45 16.06
C THR A 682 -26.43 -5.34 15.01
N ASN A 683 -26.52 -4.96 13.74
CA ASN A 683 -26.01 -5.76 12.64
C ASN A 683 -24.48 -5.76 12.57
N THR A 684 -23.80 -4.64 12.87
CA THR A 684 -22.34 -4.59 12.90
C THR A 684 -21.78 -5.50 13.98
N ASN A 685 -22.42 -5.50 15.16
CA ASN A 685 -22.11 -6.42 16.24
C ASN A 685 -22.39 -7.88 15.88
N LYS A 686 -23.50 -8.15 15.18
CA LYS A 686 -23.85 -9.50 14.72
C LYS A 686 -22.80 -10.07 13.76
N ILE A 687 -22.31 -9.28 12.82
CA ILE A 687 -21.21 -9.70 11.93
C ILE A 687 -19.94 -9.99 12.74
N ALA A 688 -19.58 -9.10 13.68
CA ALA A 688 -18.41 -9.32 14.54
C ALA A 688 -18.55 -10.59 15.39
N ASP A 689 -19.76 -10.94 15.86
CA ASP A 689 -20.00 -12.14 16.65
C ASP A 689 -19.91 -13.46 15.84
N MET A 690 -20.08 -13.39 14.52
CA MET A 690 -19.86 -14.53 13.62
C MET A 690 -18.39 -14.87 13.42
N ILE A 691 -17.47 -13.97 13.81
CA ILE A 691 -16.04 -14.08 13.56
C ILE A 691 -15.34 -14.49 14.86
N GLU A 692 -14.51 -15.52 14.78
CA GLU A 692 -13.68 -15.99 15.89
C GLU A 692 -12.48 -15.03 16.12
N LYS A 693 -11.90 -15.08 17.33
CA LYS A 693 -10.62 -14.40 17.58
C LYS A 693 -9.50 -15.26 16.99
N ILE A 694 -8.94 -14.82 15.88
CA ILE A 694 -7.87 -15.49 15.14
C ILE A 694 -6.58 -14.69 15.20
N SER A 695 -5.44 -15.34 14.98
CA SER A 695 -4.16 -14.68 14.77
C SER A 695 -3.78 -14.71 13.28
N PRO A 696 -3.41 -13.58 12.67
CA PRO A 696 -2.95 -13.57 11.29
C PRO A 696 -1.55 -14.17 11.12
N ILE A 697 -0.80 -14.29 12.21
CA ILE A 697 0.53 -14.90 12.26
C ILE A 697 0.38 -16.26 12.95
N HIS A 698 0.91 -17.32 12.32
CA HIS A 698 0.87 -18.65 12.89
C HIS A 698 1.62 -18.67 14.23
N PRO A 699 1.10 -19.33 15.28
CA PRO A 699 1.76 -19.30 16.60
C PRO A 699 3.02 -20.17 16.67
N ASP A 700 3.15 -21.19 15.82
CA ASP A 700 4.21 -22.18 15.89
C ASP A 700 5.37 -21.87 14.91
N LYS A 701 6.54 -22.38 15.26
CA LYS A 701 7.74 -22.34 14.43
C LYS A 701 7.82 -23.58 13.55
N PHE A 702 8.15 -23.37 12.27
CA PHE A 702 8.27 -24.44 11.26
C PHE A 702 9.68 -24.45 10.65
N PRO A 703 10.66 -24.99 11.37
CA PRO A 703 12.01 -25.12 10.81
C PRO A 703 12.01 -26.15 9.67
N PRO A 704 12.83 -25.97 8.63
CA PRO A 704 13.01 -26.97 7.60
C PRO A 704 13.60 -28.23 8.17
N VAL A 705 13.31 -29.37 7.57
CA VAL A 705 13.80 -30.68 7.99
C VAL A 705 14.64 -31.28 6.86
N ILE A 706 15.85 -31.70 7.17
CA ILE A 706 16.71 -32.53 6.30
C ILE A 706 16.99 -33.81 7.05
N GLU A 707 16.66 -34.96 6.46
CA GLU A 707 16.90 -36.26 7.08
C GLU A 707 18.38 -36.46 7.38
N ASN A 708 18.70 -37.05 8.52
CA ASN A 708 20.03 -37.36 9.01
C ASN A 708 20.95 -36.14 9.22
N SER A 709 20.47 -34.92 9.18
CA SER A 709 21.27 -33.67 9.29
C SER A 709 22.24 -33.70 10.50
N ASP A 710 21.79 -34.21 11.64
CA ASP A 710 22.60 -34.31 12.86
C ASP A 710 23.81 -35.22 12.70
N GLN A 711 23.61 -36.41 12.08
CA GLN A 711 24.68 -37.37 11.86
C GLN A 711 25.60 -36.91 10.72
N ASP A 712 25.00 -36.43 9.63
CA ASP A 712 25.74 -35.91 8.49
C ASP A 712 26.68 -34.77 8.90
N LEU A 713 26.22 -33.84 9.73
CA LEU A 713 27.07 -32.75 10.23
C LEU A 713 28.22 -33.26 11.09
N LYS A 714 27.96 -34.22 11.98
CA LYS A 714 29.03 -34.87 12.77
C LYS A 714 30.06 -35.52 11.86
N ASP A 715 29.63 -36.35 10.92
CA ASP A 715 30.49 -37.09 10.03
C ASP A 715 31.36 -36.17 9.16
N ILE A 716 30.75 -35.11 8.59
CA ILE A 716 31.45 -34.10 7.80
C ILE A 716 32.54 -33.42 8.66
N CYS A 717 32.18 -32.95 9.86
CA CYS A 717 33.07 -32.22 10.74
C CYS A 717 34.24 -33.08 11.22
N PHE A 718 33.99 -34.30 11.68
CA PHE A 718 35.05 -35.18 12.15
C PHE A 718 35.95 -35.70 11.01
N ASN A 719 35.37 -36.05 9.86
CA ASN A 719 36.16 -36.43 8.68
C ASN A 719 37.12 -35.30 8.26
N LYS A 720 36.65 -34.05 8.24
CA LYS A 720 37.52 -32.92 7.92
C LYS A 720 38.56 -32.64 8.99
N ALA A 721 38.20 -32.77 10.27
CA ALA A 721 39.16 -32.63 11.36
C ALA A 721 40.27 -33.69 11.27
N HIS A 722 39.94 -34.96 10.99
CA HIS A 722 40.94 -36.03 10.76
C HIS A 722 41.77 -35.79 9.50
N GLU A 723 41.19 -35.27 8.42
CA GLU A 723 41.93 -34.87 7.21
C GLU A 723 42.98 -33.80 7.55
N MET A 724 42.64 -32.81 8.40
CA MET A 724 43.54 -31.70 8.74
C MET A 724 44.58 -32.08 9.79
N TYR A 725 44.17 -32.71 10.89
CA TYR A 725 45.01 -32.95 12.07
C TYR A 725 45.54 -34.40 12.21
N GLY A 726 45.06 -35.35 11.40
CA GLY A 726 45.47 -36.76 11.41
C GLY A 726 44.51 -37.65 12.21
N GLU A 727 44.83 -38.97 12.27
CA GLU A 727 43.96 -39.97 12.93
C GLU A 727 43.76 -39.71 14.42
N ASN A 728 44.76 -39.18 15.12
CA ASN A 728 44.64 -38.78 16.52
C ASN A 728 44.47 -37.28 16.60
N LEU A 729 43.27 -36.83 16.90
CA LEU A 729 42.97 -35.40 17.01
C LEU A 729 43.66 -34.79 18.25
N PRO A 730 44.15 -33.54 18.18
CA PRO A 730 44.52 -32.79 19.38
C PRO A 730 43.33 -32.63 20.33
N GLU A 731 43.56 -32.77 21.63
CA GLU A 731 42.51 -32.65 22.65
C GLU A 731 41.71 -31.35 22.52
N ILE A 732 42.38 -30.22 22.29
CA ILE A 732 41.77 -28.92 22.07
C ILE A 732 40.80 -28.88 20.88
N VAL A 733 41.10 -29.61 19.81
CA VAL A 733 40.25 -29.71 18.61
C VAL A 733 39.03 -30.58 18.90
N GLU A 734 39.27 -31.76 19.51
CA GLU A 734 38.20 -32.73 19.81
C GLU A 734 37.24 -32.21 20.84
N GLU A 735 37.71 -31.61 21.94
CA GLU A 735 36.83 -30.98 22.97
C GLU A 735 36.03 -29.83 22.40
N ARG A 736 36.65 -28.94 21.63
CA ARG A 736 35.99 -27.81 21.02
C ARG A 736 34.89 -28.27 20.06
N LEU A 737 35.19 -29.22 19.18
CA LEU A 737 34.27 -29.75 18.18
C LEU A 737 33.07 -30.47 18.83
N ASN A 738 33.33 -31.34 19.82
CA ASN A 738 32.29 -32.02 20.57
C ASN A 738 31.37 -31.02 21.31
N ARG A 739 31.94 -30.00 21.94
CA ARG A 739 31.16 -28.94 22.62
C ARG A 739 30.23 -28.20 21.67
N GLU A 740 30.76 -27.79 20.51
CA GLU A 740 29.96 -27.06 19.50
C GLU A 740 28.87 -27.96 18.89
N LEU A 741 29.22 -29.16 18.42
CA LEU A 741 28.27 -30.10 17.82
C LEU A 741 27.16 -30.50 18.81
N ASN A 742 27.49 -30.72 20.08
CA ASN A 742 26.46 -30.99 21.08
C ASN A 742 25.48 -29.82 21.26
N SER A 743 25.99 -28.58 21.30
CA SER A 743 25.15 -27.39 21.38
C SER A 743 24.29 -27.21 20.12
N ILE A 744 24.89 -27.35 18.92
CA ILE A 744 24.19 -27.20 17.65
C ILE A 744 23.04 -28.22 17.50
N ILE A 745 23.35 -29.49 17.79
CA ILE A 745 22.38 -30.59 17.60
C ILE A 745 21.30 -30.58 18.66
N SER A 746 21.64 -30.36 19.95
CA SER A 746 20.64 -30.31 21.03
C SER A 746 19.60 -29.20 20.85
N ASN A 747 19.97 -28.12 20.16
CA ASN A 747 19.07 -27.02 19.84
C ASN A 747 18.40 -27.14 18.44
N GLY A 748 18.68 -28.22 17.68
CA GLY A 748 18.06 -28.47 16.37
C GLY A 748 18.62 -27.62 15.24
N TYR A 749 19.84 -27.05 15.39
CA TYR A 749 20.44 -26.16 14.40
C TYR A 749 21.30 -26.87 13.33
N ALA A 750 21.48 -28.18 13.41
CA ALA A 750 22.26 -28.94 12.45
C ALA A 750 21.78 -28.76 10.99
N VAL A 751 20.48 -28.67 10.82
CA VAL A 751 19.84 -28.42 9.51
C VAL A 751 20.34 -27.14 8.85
N MET A 752 20.54 -26.07 9.63
CA MET A 752 21.00 -24.78 9.11
C MET A 752 22.46 -24.88 8.61
N TYR A 753 23.30 -25.59 9.34
CA TYR A 753 24.69 -25.87 8.92
C TYR A 753 24.74 -26.71 7.64
N ILE A 754 23.92 -27.76 7.53
CA ILE A 754 23.86 -28.59 6.31
C ILE A 754 23.35 -27.77 5.09
N ILE A 755 22.41 -26.89 5.28
CA ILE A 755 21.96 -26.00 4.21
C ILE A 755 23.07 -25.06 3.74
N ALA A 756 23.73 -24.39 4.68
CA ALA A 756 24.83 -23.48 4.39
C ALA A 756 25.98 -24.22 3.69
N GLN A 757 26.33 -25.41 4.21
CA GLN A 757 27.33 -26.26 3.61
C GLN A 757 27.01 -26.65 2.16
N LYS A 758 25.79 -27.11 1.88
CA LYS A 758 25.36 -27.48 0.52
C LYS A 758 25.43 -26.30 -0.44
N LEU A 759 25.03 -25.13 0.00
CA LEU A 759 25.07 -23.89 -0.79
C LEU A 759 26.51 -23.47 -1.11
N VAL A 760 27.39 -23.46 -0.11
CA VAL A 760 28.80 -23.11 -0.27
C VAL A 760 29.52 -24.10 -1.16
N TRP A 761 29.35 -25.42 -0.91
CA TRP A 761 29.99 -26.45 -1.72
C TRP A 761 29.57 -26.40 -3.18
N LYS A 762 28.24 -26.19 -3.45
CA LYS A 762 27.78 -26.09 -4.83
C LYS A 762 28.34 -24.87 -5.56
N SER A 763 28.43 -23.72 -4.89
CA SER A 763 29.05 -22.54 -5.45
C SER A 763 30.56 -22.76 -5.78
N ASN A 764 31.27 -23.36 -4.87
CA ASN A 764 32.70 -23.69 -5.06
C ASN A 764 32.91 -24.74 -6.19
N GLU A 765 32.03 -25.75 -6.28
CA GLU A 765 32.05 -26.74 -7.38
C GLU A 765 31.83 -26.05 -8.74
N ASP A 766 30.94 -25.07 -8.82
CA ASP A 766 30.70 -24.30 -10.03
C ASP A 766 31.76 -23.20 -10.29
N GLY A 767 32.82 -23.16 -9.42
CA GLY A 767 33.98 -22.26 -9.58
C GLY A 767 33.79 -20.85 -9.04
N TYR A 768 32.79 -20.62 -8.15
CA TYR A 768 32.54 -19.33 -7.54
C TYR A 768 32.80 -19.39 -6.02
N LEU A 769 33.74 -18.56 -5.55
CA LEU A 769 34.04 -18.43 -4.14
C LEU A 769 32.88 -17.88 -3.33
N VAL A 770 32.78 -18.31 -2.07
CA VAL A 770 31.83 -17.81 -1.09
C VAL A 770 32.59 -17.33 0.14
N GLY A 771 32.33 -16.10 0.56
CA GLY A 771 32.85 -15.55 1.81
C GLY A 771 31.81 -15.70 2.93
N SER A 772 32.26 -16.10 4.12
CA SER A 772 31.41 -16.01 5.31
C SER A 772 31.45 -14.60 5.89
N ARG A 773 30.35 -14.20 6.53
CA ARG A 773 30.19 -12.86 7.16
C ARG A 773 29.73 -13.02 8.61
N GLY A 774 30.13 -12.08 9.47
CA GLY A 774 29.63 -12.01 10.85
C GLY A 774 30.20 -13.05 11.77
N SER A 775 29.39 -13.53 12.71
CA SER A 775 29.83 -14.39 13.82
C SER A 775 30.05 -15.85 13.46
N VAL A 776 29.70 -16.32 12.26
CA VAL A 776 29.88 -17.72 11.83
C VAL A 776 31.33 -18.16 11.86
N GLY A 777 32.28 -17.23 11.65
CA GLY A 777 33.73 -17.50 11.77
C GLY A 777 34.21 -17.87 13.16
N SER A 778 33.38 -17.84 14.21
CA SER A 778 33.69 -18.31 15.56
C SER A 778 33.32 -19.79 15.80
N SER A 779 32.69 -20.45 14.82
CA SER A 779 32.32 -21.87 14.91
C SER A 779 33.33 -22.78 14.22
N LEU A 780 33.97 -23.65 14.99
CA LEU A 780 34.85 -24.71 14.45
C LEU A 780 34.07 -25.73 13.61
N ALA A 781 32.82 -26.00 13.98
CA ALA A 781 31.93 -26.83 13.18
C ALA A 781 31.67 -26.23 11.79
N ALA A 782 31.51 -24.89 11.69
CA ALA A 782 31.40 -24.21 10.40
C ALA A 782 32.67 -24.29 9.55
N THR A 783 33.87 -24.22 10.18
CA THR A 783 35.15 -24.41 9.51
C THR A 783 35.27 -25.84 9.00
N MET A 784 34.99 -26.83 9.86
CA MET A 784 35.12 -28.25 9.51
C MET A 784 34.07 -28.71 8.50
N SER A 785 32.91 -28.08 8.44
CA SER A 785 31.91 -28.35 7.40
C SER A 785 32.18 -27.58 6.10
N GLY A 786 33.20 -26.73 6.04
CA GLY A 786 33.55 -25.95 4.84
C GLY A 786 32.59 -24.78 4.54
N ILE A 787 31.87 -24.27 5.55
CA ILE A 787 31.04 -23.07 5.45
C ILE A 787 31.90 -21.80 5.49
N THR A 788 32.98 -21.84 6.30
CA THR A 788 33.91 -20.73 6.45
C THR A 788 35.34 -21.22 6.40
N GLU A 789 36.25 -20.39 5.95
CA GLU A 789 37.70 -20.65 5.98
C GLU A 789 38.35 -20.16 7.28
N VAL A 790 37.62 -19.46 8.14
CA VAL A 790 38.14 -18.95 9.41
C VAL A 790 38.23 -20.06 10.43
N ASN A 791 39.47 -20.36 10.89
CA ASN A 791 39.71 -21.31 11.95
C ASN A 791 39.69 -20.61 13.32
N PRO A 792 38.65 -20.85 14.20
CA PRO A 792 38.49 -20.13 15.46
C PRO A 792 39.37 -20.63 16.60
N LEU A 793 40.14 -21.67 16.37
CA LEU A 793 41.06 -22.21 17.37
C LEU A 793 42.17 -21.21 17.74
N PRO A 794 42.84 -21.36 18.87
CA PRO A 794 44.01 -20.56 19.18
C PRO A 794 45.11 -20.71 18.09
N PRO A 795 45.98 -19.69 17.92
CA PRO A 795 47.09 -19.75 16.98
C PRO A 795 47.90 -21.03 17.11
N HIS A 796 48.20 -21.70 15.99
CA HIS A 796 48.99 -22.93 15.96
C HIS A 796 49.63 -23.18 14.61
N TYR A 797 50.67 -24.00 14.60
CA TYR A 797 51.25 -24.50 13.36
C TYR A 797 50.63 -25.84 12.97
N LEU A 798 50.38 -26.03 11.68
CA LEU A 798 49.80 -27.24 11.11
C LEU A 798 50.59 -27.65 9.86
N CYS A 799 51.03 -28.90 9.81
CA CYS A 799 51.73 -29.42 8.64
C CYS A 799 50.73 -29.97 7.61
N PRO A 800 50.67 -29.45 6.39
CA PRO A 800 49.77 -29.96 5.36
C PRO A 800 50.12 -31.39 4.90
N ASN A 801 51.35 -31.82 5.05
CA ASN A 801 51.82 -33.11 4.58
C ASN A 801 51.68 -34.21 5.65
N CYS A 802 52.36 -34.10 6.81
CA CYS A 802 52.40 -35.15 7.83
C CYS A 802 51.46 -34.91 9.03
N LYS A 803 50.63 -33.87 8.99
CA LYS A 803 49.63 -33.51 10.02
C LYS A 803 50.26 -33.19 11.41
N TYR A 804 51.57 -32.91 11.45
CA TYR A 804 52.19 -32.36 12.66
C TYR A 804 51.54 -31.05 13.04
N HIS A 805 51.22 -30.89 14.31
CA HIS A 805 50.62 -29.68 14.86
C HIS A 805 51.37 -29.22 16.10
N ASP A 806 51.34 -27.94 16.40
CA ASP A 806 52.01 -27.33 17.57
C ASP A 806 51.13 -26.19 18.11
N PHE A 807 50.44 -26.47 19.26
CA PHE A 807 49.66 -25.53 20.03
C PHE A 807 50.39 -24.99 21.24
N ASP A 808 51.46 -25.65 21.69
CA ASP A 808 51.98 -25.53 23.04
C ASP A 808 53.39 -24.92 23.12
N SER A 809 54.10 -24.82 22.04
CA SER A 809 55.44 -24.25 22.09
C SER A 809 55.43 -22.80 22.63
N PRO A 810 56.50 -22.38 23.33
CA PRO A 810 56.63 -21.02 23.86
C PRO A 810 56.52 -19.92 22.78
N GLU A 811 56.83 -20.28 21.55
CA GLU A 811 56.70 -19.42 20.39
C GLU A 811 55.23 -19.16 20.04
N VAL A 812 54.43 -20.22 19.96
CA VAL A 812 52.97 -20.15 19.68
C VAL A 812 52.26 -19.44 20.81
N LYS A 813 52.57 -19.74 22.08
CA LYS A 813 51.93 -19.10 23.26
C LYS A 813 52.09 -17.58 23.33
N LYS A 814 53.07 -17.00 22.64
CA LYS A 814 53.25 -15.54 22.55
C LYS A 814 52.18 -14.88 21.68
N PHE A 815 51.50 -15.64 20.82
CA PHE A 815 50.46 -15.17 19.91
C PHE A 815 49.04 -15.47 20.41
N GLY A 816 48.87 -15.95 21.64
CA GLY A 816 47.56 -16.13 22.25
C GLY A 816 46.75 -14.81 22.21
N GLY A 817 45.50 -14.85 21.75
CA GLY A 817 44.68 -13.69 21.52
C GLY A 817 45.02 -12.89 20.24
N MET A 818 45.91 -13.41 19.37
CA MET A 818 46.29 -12.83 18.09
C MET A 818 45.90 -13.77 16.93
N ALA A 819 46.22 -13.40 15.70
CA ALA A 819 46.00 -14.25 14.53
C ALA A 819 47.21 -15.18 14.28
N GLY A 820 46.95 -16.45 13.93
CA GLY A 820 48.02 -17.40 13.59
C GLY A 820 48.87 -16.97 12.39
N CYS A 821 48.25 -16.24 11.43
CA CYS A 821 48.98 -15.71 10.27
C CYS A 821 50.12 -14.73 10.63
N ASP A 822 50.09 -14.14 11.83
CA ASP A 822 51.14 -13.25 12.33
C ASP A 822 52.36 -13.98 12.88
N MET A 823 52.25 -15.31 13.09
CA MET A 823 53.35 -16.13 13.53
C MET A 823 54.46 -16.19 12.47
N PRO A 824 55.73 -16.31 12.85
CA PRO A 824 56.85 -16.47 11.91
C PRO A 824 56.72 -17.74 11.08
N ASP A 825 57.28 -17.71 9.86
CA ASP A 825 57.35 -18.90 9.01
C ASP A 825 58.22 -20.00 9.65
N LYS A 826 57.74 -21.25 9.63
CA LYS A 826 58.38 -22.38 10.26
C LYS A 826 58.35 -23.62 9.36
N ILE A 827 59.37 -24.45 9.45
CA ILE A 827 59.45 -25.69 8.70
C ILE A 827 59.12 -26.87 9.65
N CYS A 828 58.34 -27.81 9.16
CA CYS A 828 57.94 -28.99 9.91
C CYS A 828 59.12 -29.78 10.41
N PRO A 829 59.26 -30.04 11.72
CA PRO A 829 60.38 -30.80 12.27
C PRO A 829 60.30 -32.27 11.90
N LYS A 830 59.17 -32.81 11.47
CA LYS A 830 58.99 -34.21 11.10
C LYS A 830 59.26 -34.47 9.61
N CYS A 831 58.86 -33.64 8.70
CA CYS A 831 58.89 -33.92 7.25
C CYS A 831 59.58 -32.86 6.40
N GLY A 832 59.96 -31.73 7.00
CA GLY A 832 60.61 -30.62 6.27
C GLY A 832 59.71 -29.76 5.40
N THR A 833 58.37 -29.92 5.45
CA THR A 833 57.43 -29.10 4.70
C THR A 833 57.19 -27.78 5.41
N LYS A 834 56.91 -26.68 4.69
CA LYS A 834 56.53 -25.42 5.29
C LYS A 834 55.20 -25.60 6.04
N LEU A 835 55.13 -25.15 7.29
CA LEU A 835 53.94 -25.23 8.14
C LEU A 835 52.93 -24.15 7.76
N ASN A 836 51.65 -24.50 7.77
CA ASN A 836 50.57 -23.56 7.79
C ASN A 836 50.49 -22.89 9.16
N LYS A 837 50.03 -21.63 9.15
CA LYS A 837 49.85 -20.80 10.33
C LYS A 837 48.34 -20.57 10.49
N GLU A 838 47.71 -21.27 11.41
CA GLU A 838 46.29 -21.37 11.61
C GLU A 838 45.85 -20.73 12.93
N GLY A 839 44.55 -20.39 13.03
CA GLY A 839 43.93 -19.98 14.27
C GLY A 839 43.76 -18.47 14.43
N PHE A 840 42.56 -18.06 14.89
CA PHE A 840 42.20 -16.65 15.15
C PHE A 840 41.79 -16.40 16.61
N ASP A 841 41.80 -17.44 17.47
CA ASP A 841 41.49 -17.41 18.90
C ASP A 841 40.11 -16.77 19.19
N ILE A 842 39.07 -17.26 18.50
CA ILE A 842 37.71 -16.71 18.61
C ILE A 842 36.85 -17.63 19.48
N PRO A 843 36.19 -17.13 20.56
CA PRO A 843 35.32 -17.94 21.40
C PRO A 843 33.98 -18.26 20.68
N PHE A 844 33.49 -19.50 20.87
CA PHE A 844 32.23 -19.97 20.27
C PHE A 844 31.03 -19.21 20.77
N GLU A 845 31.09 -18.72 21.98
CA GLU A 845 30.02 -17.92 22.64
C GLU A 845 29.63 -16.64 21.86
N THR A 846 30.51 -16.18 20.98
CA THR A 846 30.18 -15.04 20.08
C THR A 846 29.13 -15.40 19.04
N PHE A 847 28.93 -16.68 18.74
CA PHE A 847 27.97 -17.16 17.74
C PHE A 847 26.65 -17.59 18.37
N LEU A 848 26.66 -18.58 19.23
CA LEU A 848 25.42 -19.12 19.84
C LEU A 848 25.13 -18.64 21.27
N GLY A 849 25.90 -17.67 21.78
CA GLY A 849 25.73 -17.14 23.13
C GLY A 849 26.27 -18.09 24.20
N PHE A 850 26.29 -17.61 25.46
CA PHE A 850 26.83 -18.38 26.60
C PHE A 850 26.03 -19.63 26.97
N LYS A 851 24.74 -19.67 26.62
CA LYS A 851 23.87 -20.83 26.85
C LYS A 851 23.76 -21.73 25.63
N GLY A 852 24.26 -21.31 24.48
CA GLY A 852 24.14 -22.01 23.21
C GLY A 852 22.75 -22.05 22.62
N ASP A 853 21.85 -21.16 23.09
CA ASP A 853 20.44 -21.09 22.74
C ASP A 853 20.08 -19.93 21.78
N LYS A 854 21.05 -19.11 21.43
CA LYS A 854 20.88 -18.09 20.38
C LYS A 854 20.81 -18.79 19.01
N GLU A 855 19.80 -18.45 18.22
CA GLU A 855 19.66 -18.94 16.85
C GLU A 855 20.87 -18.50 16.00
N PRO A 856 21.52 -19.44 15.27
CA PRO A 856 22.68 -19.10 14.44
C PRO A 856 22.28 -18.27 13.24
N ASP A 857 22.97 -17.16 13.03
CA ASP A 857 22.85 -16.29 11.87
C ASP A 857 24.02 -16.57 10.92
N ILE A 858 23.79 -17.37 9.87
CA ILE A 858 24.79 -17.80 8.90
C ILE A 858 24.67 -16.95 7.64
N ASP A 859 25.35 -15.82 7.64
CA ASP A 859 25.43 -14.91 6.49
C ASP A 859 26.48 -15.40 5.49
N LEU A 860 26.07 -15.57 4.23
CA LEU A 860 26.93 -16.03 3.14
C LEU A 860 27.00 -14.98 2.03
N ASN A 861 28.21 -14.51 1.74
CA ASN A 861 28.50 -13.61 0.64
C ASN A 861 28.87 -14.41 -0.61
N PHE A 862 27.94 -14.56 -1.53
CA PHE A 862 28.17 -15.17 -2.84
C PHE A 862 28.69 -14.14 -3.83
N SER A 863 29.36 -14.58 -4.87
CA SER A 863 29.62 -13.71 -6.03
C SER A 863 28.31 -13.17 -6.58
N GLY A 864 28.24 -11.88 -6.86
CA GLY A 864 27.06 -11.23 -7.45
C GLY A 864 26.61 -11.91 -8.75
N GLU A 865 27.55 -12.48 -9.53
CA GLU A 865 27.26 -13.23 -10.76
C GLU A 865 26.61 -14.59 -10.49
N TYR A 866 26.84 -15.19 -9.31
CA TYR A 866 26.36 -16.53 -8.96
C TYR A 866 25.12 -16.51 -8.05
N GLN A 867 24.79 -15.40 -7.42
CA GLN A 867 23.72 -15.28 -6.44
C GLN A 867 22.38 -15.87 -6.94
N ALA A 868 22.02 -15.60 -8.18
CA ALA A 868 20.78 -16.13 -8.76
C ALA A 868 20.78 -17.67 -8.89
N ASN A 869 21.95 -18.28 -9.10
CA ASN A 869 22.10 -19.73 -9.13
C ASN A 869 22.01 -20.33 -7.72
N ALA A 870 22.62 -19.68 -6.73
CA ALA A 870 22.48 -20.07 -5.33
C ALA A 870 21.02 -20.02 -4.86
N HIS A 871 20.28 -18.99 -5.23
CA HIS A 871 18.83 -18.90 -4.96
C HIS A 871 18.06 -20.07 -5.61
N ARG A 872 18.31 -20.38 -6.88
CA ARG A 872 17.66 -21.53 -7.56
C ARG A 872 18.07 -22.88 -6.94
N TYR A 873 19.26 -22.99 -6.41
CA TYR A 873 19.72 -24.22 -5.77
C TYR A 873 18.98 -24.52 -4.47
N THR A 874 18.44 -23.51 -3.78
CA THR A 874 17.55 -23.74 -2.62
C THR A 874 16.31 -24.55 -3.01
N GLU A 875 15.74 -24.35 -4.20
CA GLU A 875 14.64 -25.19 -4.70
C GLU A 875 15.06 -26.65 -4.95
N VAL A 876 16.33 -26.89 -5.27
CA VAL A 876 16.86 -28.27 -5.41
C VAL A 876 16.96 -28.94 -4.03
N ILE A 877 17.35 -28.17 -2.99
CA ILE A 877 17.50 -28.69 -1.62
C ILE A 877 16.12 -29.01 -1.01
N PHE A 878 15.15 -28.12 -1.15
CA PHE A 878 13.87 -28.19 -0.43
C PHE A 878 12.67 -28.61 -1.29
N GLY A 879 12.82 -28.61 -2.60
CA GLY A 879 11.74 -28.90 -3.54
C GLY A 879 11.12 -27.62 -4.12
N LYS A 880 10.55 -27.76 -5.32
CA LYS A 880 9.89 -26.67 -6.02
C LYS A 880 8.66 -26.18 -5.24
N GLY A 881 8.55 -24.87 -5.08
CA GLY A 881 7.43 -24.26 -4.34
C GLY A 881 7.59 -24.26 -2.81
N GLN A 882 8.79 -24.64 -2.30
CA GLN A 882 9.10 -24.59 -0.86
C GLN A 882 10.04 -23.44 -0.48
N THR A 883 10.46 -22.64 -1.46
CA THR A 883 11.33 -21.48 -1.23
C THR A 883 10.76 -20.24 -1.91
N PHE A 884 10.77 -19.13 -1.20
CA PHE A 884 10.24 -17.86 -1.66
C PHE A 884 11.23 -16.75 -1.32
N LYS A 885 11.32 -15.72 -2.15
CA LYS A 885 12.07 -14.53 -1.75
C LYS A 885 11.33 -13.80 -0.61
N ALA A 886 12.10 -13.27 0.35
CA ALA A 886 11.54 -12.40 1.36
C ALA A 886 11.02 -11.11 0.71
N GLY A 887 9.75 -10.79 0.96
CA GLY A 887 9.13 -9.56 0.50
C GLY A 887 9.57 -8.36 1.34
N THR A 888 9.55 -7.18 0.75
CA THR A 888 9.73 -5.91 1.43
C THR A 888 8.60 -4.95 1.07
N ILE A 889 8.25 -4.07 1.98
CA ILE A 889 7.24 -3.03 1.77
C ILE A 889 7.95 -1.69 1.61
N GLY A 890 7.86 -1.10 0.42
CA GLY A 890 8.37 0.23 0.15
C GLY A 890 7.35 1.29 0.56
N THR A 891 7.66 2.06 1.60
CA THR A 891 6.80 3.14 2.10
C THR A 891 7.30 4.51 1.70
N LEU A 892 6.44 5.51 1.82
CA LEU A 892 6.77 6.90 1.57
C LEU A 892 7.75 7.39 2.64
N ALA A 893 9.00 7.60 2.24
CA ALA A 893 10.06 8.09 3.12
C ALA A 893 9.88 9.59 3.43
N GLU A 894 10.36 10.03 4.58
CA GLU A 894 10.26 11.40 5.07
C GLU A 894 10.71 12.45 4.05
N LYS A 895 11.84 12.23 3.35
CA LYS A 895 12.35 13.13 2.32
C LYS A 895 11.39 13.29 1.13
N THR A 896 10.72 12.21 0.72
CA THR A 896 9.74 12.25 -0.38
C THR A 896 8.44 12.90 0.08
N ALA A 897 7.98 12.55 1.29
CA ALA A 897 6.81 13.17 1.90
C ALA A 897 7.01 14.70 2.06
N PHE A 898 8.21 15.13 2.45
CA PHE A 898 8.56 16.55 2.51
C PHE A 898 8.38 17.26 1.15
N GLY A 899 8.81 16.62 0.07
CA GLY A 899 8.58 17.13 -1.29
C GLY A 899 7.08 17.29 -1.60
N TYR A 900 6.26 16.30 -1.26
CA TYR A 900 4.81 16.33 -1.48
C TYR A 900 4.14 17.46 -0.69
N VAL A 901 4.43 17.58 0.61
CA VAL A 901 3.87 18.61 1.49
C VAL A 901 4.27 20.00 1.00
N LYS A 902 5.56 20.22 0.72
CA LYS A 902 6.08 21.50 0.25
C LYS A 902 5.44 21.90 -1.07
N ASN A 903 5.45 21.03 -2.08
CA ASN A 903 4.87 21.30 -3.40
C ASN A 903 3.36 21.57 -3.31
N TYR A 904 2.63 20.81 -2.48
CA TYR A 904 1.19 21.01 -2.27
C TYR A 904 0.86 22.47 -1.89
N TYR A 905 1.59 23.02 -0.92
CA TYR A 905 1.36 24.39 -0.44
C TYR A 905 1.89 25.44 -1.42
N GLU A 906 3.06 25.22 -2.04
CA GLU A 906 3.65 26.15 -3.02
C GLU A 906 2.76 26.29 -4.27
N GLU A 907 2.21 25.20 -4.81
CA GLU A 907 1.29 25.23 -5.97
C GLU A 907 -0.01 26.01 -5.68
N ARG A 908 -0.41 26.08 -4.40
CA ARG A 908 -1.59 26.84 -3.94
C ARG A 908 -1.25 28.24 -3.46
N GLY A 909 0.01 28.69 -3.64
CA GLY A 909 0.48 30.01 -3.22
C GLY A 909 0.52 30.22 -1.70
N GLN A 910 0.55 29.12 -0.94
CA GLN A 910 0.60 29.14 0.52
C GLN A 910 2.03 28.85 0.99
N HIS A 911 2.53 29.66 1.91
CA HIS A 911 3.85 29.46 2.51
C HIS A 911 3.68 29.00 3.96
N LYS A 912 4.09 27.78 4.26
CA LYS A 912 4.14 27.21 5.61
C LYS A 912 5.55 27.27 6.16
N ARG A 913 5.67 27.42 7.49
CA ARG A 913 6.96 27.34 8.19
C ARG A 913 7.56 25.96 8.03
N TYR A 914 8.89 25.90 8.01
CA TYR A 914 9.60 24.63 7.87
C TYR A 914 9.21 23.60 8.96
N CYS A 915 9.05 24.05 10.21
CA CYS A 915 8.60 23.20 11.32
C CYS A 915 7.17 22.66 11.12
N GLU A 916 6.26 23.43 10.53
CA GLU A 916 4.91 22.97 10.21
C GLU A 916 4.93 21.98 9.05
N ILE A 917 5.71 22.22 8.00
CA ILE A 917 5.90 21.23 6.92
C ILE A 917 6.39 19.91 7.53
N ASN A 918 7.37 19.92 8.43
CA ASN A 918 7.89 18.72 9.08
C ASN A 918 6.84 18.02 9.96
N ARG A 919 5.94 18.75 10.63
CA ARG A 919 4.82 18.16 11.38
C ARG A 919 3.88 17.39 10.46
N ILE A 920 3.49 18.02 9.36
CA ILE A 920 2.58 17.42 8.37
C ILE A 920 3.24 16.22 7.68
N VAL A 921 4.54 16.28 7.38
CA VAL A 921 5.34 15.19 6.82
C VAL A 921 5.22 13.91 7.67
N LYS A 922 5.22 14.02 9.01
CA LYS A 922 5.07 12.85 9.89
C LYS A 922 3.76 12.11 9.65
N GLY A 923 2.66 12.82 9.37
CA GLY A 923 1.36 12.22 9.02
C GLY A 923 1.38 11.54 7.65
N CYS A 924 2.14 12.06 6.70
CA CYS A 924 2.27 11.52 5.34
C CYS A 924 3.31 10.40 5.21
N THR A 925 4.15 10.16 6.23
CA THR A 925 5.24 9.18 6.19
C THR A 925 4.74 7.77 6.50
N GLY A 926 5.38 6.75 5.91
CA GLY A 926 5.09 5.35 6.19
C GLY A 926 3.92 4.77 5.39
N ILE A 927 3.30 5.55 4.51
CA ILE A 927 2.24 5.06 3.61
C ILE A 927 2.85 4.15 2.54
N ARG A 928 2.25 3.00 2.30
CA ARG A 928 2.72 2.04 1.29
C ARG A 928 2.64 2.63 -0.11
N ARG A 929 3.75 2.56 -0.82
CA ARG A 929 3.89 3.02 -2.21
C ARG A 929 4.11 1.88 -3.19
N THR A 930 4.89 0.87 -2.79
CA THR A 930 5.25 -0.26 -3.64
C THR A 930 5.67 -1.44 -2.77
N THR A 931 5.85 -2.57 -3.41
CA THR A 931 6.45 -3.76 -2.79
C THR A 931 7.75 -4.10 -3.51
N GLY A 932 8.63 -4.79 -2.82
CA GLY A 932 9.93 -5.18 -3.35
C GLY A 932 10.33 -6.57 -2.91
N GLN A 933 11.57 -6.94 -3.22
CA GLN A 933 12.21 -8.15 -2.75
C GLN A 933 13.42 -7.80 -1.89
N HIS A 934 13.64 -8.58 -0.84
CA HIS A 934 14.89 -8.50 -0.09
C HIS A 934 16.06 -8.95 -0.97
N PRO A 935 17.21 -8.26 -0.96
CA PRO A 935 18.29 -8.54 -1.90
C PRO A 935 18.90 -9.95 -1.73
N GLY A 936 18.91 -10.50 -0.52
CA GLY A 936 19.52 -11.81 -0.23
C GLY A 936 18.59 -12.81 0.46
N GLY A 937 17.45 -12.36 1.02
CA GLY A 937 16.60 -13.20 1.86
C GLY A 937 15.77 -14.21 1.08
N ILE A 938 15.87 -15.47 1.47
CA ILE A 938 15.05 -16.59 0.99
C ILE A 938 14.32 -17.21 2.19
N ILE A 939 13.01 -17.26 2.11
CA ILE A 939 12.15 -17.95 3.09
C ILE A 939 12.05 -19.41 2.70
N VAL A 940 12.27 -20.29 3.67
CA VAL A 940 12.22 -21.74 3.46
C VAL A 940 11.09 -22.36 4.25
N LEU A 941 10.31 -23.20 3.56
CA LEU A 941 9.22 -23.97 4.18
C LEU A 941 9.61 -25.45 4.30
N PRO A 942 9.11 -26.16 5.29
CA PRO A 942 9.16 -27.62 5.33
C PRO A 942 8.42 -28.22 4.14
N VAL A 943 8.88 -29.37 3.66
CA VAL A 943 8.26 -30.08 2.54
C VAL A 943 6.81 -30.43 2.84
N GLY A 944 5.91 -30.10 1.91
CA GLY A 944 4.47 -30.37 2.02
C GLY A 944 3.66 -29.35 2.82
N VAL A 945 4.29 -28.26 3.26
CA VAL A 945 3.59 -27.15 3.92
C VAL A 945 3.32 -26.04 2.90
N GLU A 946 2.09 -25.50 2.89
CA GLU A 946 1.69 -24.39 2.03
C GLU A 946 2.10 -23.05 2.65
N ILE A 947 2.60 -22.12 1.84
CA ILE A 947 3.03 -20.80 2.30
C ILE A 947 1.87 -19.97 2.86
N GLU A 948 0.65 -20.17 2.35
CA GLU A 948 -0.53 -19.43 2.78
C GLU A 948 -0.99 -19.74 4.22
N LYS A 949 -0.39 -20.73 4.89
CA LYS A 949 -0.52 -20.87 6.34
C LYS A 949 0.14 -19.72 7.11
N PHE A 950 1.11 -19.03 6.51
CA PHE A 950 1.92 -17.98 7.14
C PHE A 950 1.71 -16.61 6.52
N THR A 951 1.71 -16.53 5.20
CA THR A 951 1.64 -15.28 4.44
C THR A 951 1.10 -15.54 3.03
N PRO A 952 0.37 -14.58 2.44
CA PRO A 952 0.17 -14.61 1.00
C PRO A 952 1.49 -14.42 0.24
N VAL A 953 1.47 -14.60 -1.07
CA VAL A 953 2.61 -14.38 -1.97
C VAL A 953 2.23 -13.47 -3.14
N GLN A 954 3.23 -12.81 -3.72
CA GLN A 954 3.02 -11.83 -4.80
C GLN A 954 4.26 -11.71 -5.69
N HIS A 955 4.13 -11.03 -6.82
CA HIS A 955 5.28 -10.56 -7.58
C HIS A 955 5.81 -9.23 -7.00
N PRO A 956 7.15 -9.05 -6.89
CA PRO A 956 7.73 -7.80 -6.43
C PRO A 956 7.35 -6.65 -7.37
N ALA A 957 7.07 -5.46 -6.82
CA ALA A 957 6.59 -4.28 -7.54
C ALA A 957 5.34 -4.53 -8.41
N ASN A 958 4.59 -5.61 -8.13
CA ASN A 958 3.44 -6.06 -8.93
C ASN A 958 3.77 -6.26 -10.44
N ASP A 959 5.02 -6.64 -10.76
CA ASP A 959 5.45 -6.90 -12.13
C ASP A 959 4.97 -8.28 -12.60
N GLU A 960 3.94 -8.29 -13.45
CA GLU A 960 3.33 -9.50 -14.03
C GLU A 960 4.31 -10.33 -14.89
N ASN A 961 5.43 -9.75 -15.32
CA ASN A 961 6.45 -10.42 -16.14
C ASN A 961 7.59 -11.02 -15.32
N SER A 962 7.58 -10.82 -14.00
CA SER A 962 8.59 -11.34 -13.10
C SER A 962 8.33 -12.81 -12.78
N ASP A 963 9.34 -13.66 -12.95
CA ASP A 963 9.28 -15.06 -12.48
C ASP A 963 9.51 -15.16 -10.95
N ILE A 964 9.83 -14.03 -10.30
CA ILE A 964 10.12 -14.00 -8.87
C ILE A 964 8.82 -13.92 -8.08
N ILE A 965 8.69 -14.77 -7.07
CA ILE A 965 7.60 -14.77 -6.10
C ILE A 965 8.19 -14.38 -4.74
N THR A 966 7.56 -13.39 -4.10
CA THR A 966 7.94 -12.91 -2.76
C THR A 966 6.82 -13.17 -1.75
N THR A 967 7.16 -13.19 -0.47
CA THR A 967 6.15 -13.10 0.59
C THR A 967 5.42 -11.76 0.52
N HIS A 968 4.15 -11.76 0.86
CA HIS A 968 3.31 -10.56 0.92
C HIS A 968 3.58 -9.75 2.19
N PHE A 969 3.77 -10.43 3.32
CA PHE A 969 4.27 -9.80 4.54
C PHE A 969 5.74 -9.48 4.43
N ASP A 970 6.17 -8.41 5.09
CA ASP A 970 7.58 -8.17 5.36
C ASP A 970 8.14 -9.31 6.22
N TYR A 971 9.37 -9.72 5.94
CA TYR A 971 9.97 -10.84 6.64
C TYR A 971 9.97 -10.70 8.16
N HIS A 972 10.25 -9.51 8.68
CA HIS A 972 10.29 -9.27 10.14
C HIS A 972 8.98 -9.59 10.86
N SER A 973 7.88 -9.69 10.12
CA SER A 973 6.58 -10.07 10.66
C SER A 973 6.39 -11.58 10.81
N ILE A 974 7.20 -12.39 10.14
CA ILE A 974 7.11 -13.86 10.09
C ILE A 974 8.44 -14.56 10.46
N ASP A 975 9.43 -13.84 10.96
CA ASP A 975 10.74 -14.37 11.36
C ASP A 975 10.64 -15.38 12.52
N GLY A 976 9.64 -15.24 13.37
CA GLY A 976 9.30 -16.21 14.41
C GLY A 976 8.78 -17.55 13.90
N ASN A 977 8.30 -17.64 12.65
CA ASN A 977 7.65 -18.83 12.08
C ASN A 977 8.56 -19.64 11.15
N LEU A 978 9.24 -18.96 10.23
CA LEU A 978 9.94 -19.56 9.11
C LEU A 978 11.40 -19.16 9.10
N LEU A 979 12.25 -20.09 8.64
CA LEU A 979 13.67 -19.83 8.46
C LEU A 979 13.89 -18.91 7.26
N LYS A 980 14.67 -17.85 7.48
CA LYS A 980 15.24 -17.02 6.42
C LYS A 980 16.70 -17.41 6.19
N LEU A 981 17.09 -17.62 4.97
CA LEU A 981 18.48 -17.76 4.55
C LEU A 981 18.94 -16.46 3.90
N ASP A 982 20.03 -15.88 4.38
CA ASP A 982 20.62 -14.70 3.78
C ASP A 982 21.72 -15.04 2.79
N ILE A 983 21.33 -15.15 1.51
CA ILE A 983 22.21 -15.42 0.37
C ILE A 983 22.53 -14.08 -0.30
N LEU A 984 23.59 -13.44 0.18
CA LEU A 984 23.95 -12.09 -0.24
C LEU A 984 24.84 -12.12 -1.48
N GLY A 985 24.51 -11.30 -2.49
CA GLY A 985 25.39 -11.05 -3.62
C GLY A 985 26.40 -9.95 -3.27
N HIS A 986 27.70 -10.24 -3.39
CA HIS A 986 28.77 -9.31 -3.05
C HIS A 986 29.82 -9.25 -4.15
N ASP A 987 30.48 -8.11 -4.28
CA ASP A 987 31.52 -7.94 -5.31
C ASP A 987 32.86 -8.59 -4.91
N ASP A 988 33.15 -8.68 -3.61
CA ASP A 988 34.41 -9.21 -3.12
C ASP A 988 34.69 -10.64 -3.62
N PRO A 989 33.78 -11.63 -3.50
CA PRO A 989 34.05 -12.96 -4.05
C PRO A 989 34.22 -12.97 -5.58
N THR A 990 33.58 -12.04 -6.28
CA THR A 990 33.74 -11.88 -7.73
C THR A 990 35.13 -11.34 -8.09
N MET A 991 35.59 -10.35 -7.31
CA MET A 991 36.91 -9.72 -7.53
C MET A 991 38.10 -10.62 -7.17
N ILE A 992 37.92 -11.51 -6.18
CA ILE A 992 38.96 -12.45 -5.74
C ILE A 992 39.14 -13.61 -6.75
N ARG A 993 38.09 -13.97 -7.46
CA ARG A 993 38.10 -14.99 -8.51
C ARG A 993 38.97 -14.56 -9.70
#